data_d525f2a930d51cb18ccf9caa6211f86c
#
_entry.id   d525f2a930d51cb18ccf9caa6211f86c
#
_cell.length_a   1.000
_cell.length_b   1.000
_cell.length_c   1.000
_cell.angle_alpha   90.00
_cell.angle_beta   90.00
_cell.angle_gamma   90.00
#
_symmetry.space_group_name_H-M   'P 1'
#
loop_
_entity.id
_entity.type
_entity.pdbx_description
1 polymer ?
#
loop_
_entity_poly.entity_id
_entity_poly.type
_entity_poly.pdbx_seq_one_letter_code
_entity_poly.pdbx_strand_id
1 'polypeptide(L)'
;MVLTTFLSSEPSVPAVAGPTDPEPASIVVLSVPDRAALERLVASGTDLTARVRPQADGSIQVDAVVTPTELAGLRSLGATLAPGTPPPAKRAPQTSAAPDQIVIERAVWYKSGGRHFLSVEASSSGGAAASLSVAWKGKKGTSGEAPLVGFENFGVYLGHEVVSPVLAEQEPLWVTVTSASGGKAQAKVTRWPGGERPDRHGRGYEKDFISQYMPPAQLNERIKALHRRYPKLTDIIALPNLTNGYRRHAQAQLGTPPNALTLTSHAYGSEGGNDLSAEIVTPGTPNRALAVQMDGKQLTVSLATDASGAPASTVAQVVVAINATKGTRIQASPYRTDPGAGILAPVPLTQLTDSLKAPADVSRDPARVLALRIGVHRDGSRTGVLAYSQEHAREWVTPLVTIEAAERLLRNYDNDRATRRLLRETEVFIVPTVNPDGANYSFYDYNFQRKNMTNHCPAQQSDPAQRDTWGVDINRNYAAGSLHDGYFGASSNCRSGTFAGPAEHSEPESRNVIWLAQRFRNIKFALNVHSYGGYFMWPPGSYKQEGRVTLPRPTAEQEAYFLRSARTIEEAIAAERGTVTWPQKTGPVTDVLYSAAGNSADELWYDYGIFGWDFEVGNDIYNPETGRWEGVGFQPAFEEAHAEAMEFASGLISLVGVAADYRER
;
A
#
# COMPACT_ATOMS: atom_id res chain seq x y z
N MET A 1 13.16 -46.11 48.97
CA MET A 1 13.33 -46.67 47.62
C MET A 1 13.02 -45.53 46.67
N VAL A 2 14.06 -44.78 46.28
CA VAL A 2 13.97 -43.57 45.43
C VAL A 2 14.31 -44.03 44.00
N LEU A 3 13.34 -43.90 43.11
CA LEU A 3 13.52 -44.18 41.68
C LEU A 3 14.10 -42.92 41.01
N THR A 4 15.37 -43.02 40.60
CA THR A 4 16.03 -42.00 39.81
C THR A 4 15.78 -42.33 38.34
N THR A 5 14.97 -41.53 37.67
CA THR A 5 14.80 -41.59 36.20
C THR A 5 15.94 -40.83 35.52
N PHE A 6 16.77 -41.54 34.79
CA PHE A 6 17.76 -40.97 33.84
C PHE A 6 17.01 -40.47 32.61
N LEU A 7 16.95 -39.16 32.43
CA LEU A 7 16.63 -38.54 31.12
C LEU A 7 17.88 -38.58 30.25
N SER A 8 17.86 -39.41 29.22
CA SER A 8 18.85 -39.40 28.15
C SER A 8 18.61 -38.12 27.29
N SER A 9 19.54 -37.18 27.35
CA SER A 9 19.63 -36.10 26.42
C SER A 9 20.08 -36.64 25.06
N GLU A 10 19.14 -36.72 24.10
CA GLU A 10 19.53 -36.87 22.69
C GLU A 10 20.31 -35.63 22.25
N PRO A 11 21.40 -35.77 21.47
CA PRO A 11 22.11 -34.62 20.92
C PRO A 11 21.17 -33.91 19.91
N SER A 12 20.86 -32.67 20.18
CA SER A 12 20.16 -31.80 19.21
C SER A 12 21.03 -31.69 17.96
N VAL A 13 20.58 -32.30 16.88
CA VAL A 13 21.14 -32.06 15.54
C VAL A 13 20.95 -30.56 15.24
N PRO A 14 22.00 -29.80 14.90
CA PRO A 14 21.83 -28.42 14.51
C PRO A 14 20.91 -28.39 13.29
N ALA A 15 19.83 -27.61 13.34
CA ALA A 15 18.95 -27.39 12.20
C ALA A 15 19.82 -26.88 11.04
N VAL A 16 19.89 -27.67 9.97
CA VAL A 16 20.50 -27.22 8.72
C VAL A 16 19.69 -26.02 8.26
N ALA A 17 20.33 -24.86 8.15
CA ALA A 17 19.70 -23.67 7.64
C ALA A 17 19.17 -23.98 6.24
N GLY A 18 17.88 -24.08 6.11
CA GLY A 18 17.16 -24.06 4.82
C GLY A 18 17.53 -22.80 4.04
N PRO A 19 17.05 -22.59 2.81
CA PRO A 19 17.22 -21.33 2.10
C PRO A 19 16.86 -20.23 3.09
N THR A 20 17.84 -19.33 3.36
CA THR A 20 17.71 -18.30 4.40
C THR A 20 16.34 -17.66 4.26
N ASP A 21 15.51 -17.83 5.26
CA ASP A 21 14.22 -17.14 5.28
C ASP A 21 14.49 -15.66 4.98
N PRO A 22 13.67 -15.02 4.14
CA PRO A 22 13.82 -13.60 3.87
C PRO A 22 13.87 -12.84 5.19
N GLU A 23 14.75 -11.83 5.27
CA GLU A 23 14.81 -10.97 6.46
C GLU A 23 13.41 -10.45 6.77
N PRO A 24 12.92 -10.60 8.01
CA PRO A 24 11.58 -10.15 8.35
C PRO A 24 11.49 -8.63 8.17
N ALA A 25 10.56 -8.18 7.34
CA ALA A 25 10.22 -6.77 7.22
C ALA A 25 9.45 -6.31 8.46
N SER A 26 9.58 -5.04 8.78
CA SER A 26 8.82 -4.39 9.87
C SER A 26 8.42 -2.98 9.46
N ILE A 27 7.33 -2.48 10.05
CA ILE A 27 6.97 -1.08 9.94
C ILE A 27 7.82 -0.31 10.95
N VAL A 28 8.57 0.67 10.46
CA VAL A 28 9.39 1.56 11.30
C VAL A 28 9.03 3.01 11.04
N VAL A 29 9.20 3.86 12.04
CA VAL A 29 9.09 5.31 11.86
C VAL A 29 10.47 5.85 11.53
N LEU A 30 10.63 6.40 10.34
CA LEU A 30 11.82 7.10 9.90
C LEU A 30 11.66 8.60 10.16
N SER A 31 12.74 9.26 10.56
CA SER A 31 12.84 10.72 10.58
C SER A 31 13.81 11.15 9.50
N VAL A 32 13.38 12.07 8.65
CA VAL A 32 14.20 12.73 7.63
C VAL A 32 14.26 14.23 7.91
N PRO A 33 15.38 14.93 7.56
CA PRO A 33 15.58 16.32 7.96
C PRO A 33 14.60 17.30 7.29
N ASP A 34 14.09 16.96 6.09
CA ASP A 34 13.27 17.86 5.30
C ASP A 34 12.49 17.09 4.21
N ARG A 35 11.68 17.82 3.45
CA ARG A 35 10.89 17.27 2.32
C ARG A 35 11.80 16.71 1.22
N ALA A 36 12.92 17.33 0.93
CA ALA A 36 13.85 16.85 -0.09
C ALA A 36 14.45 15.48 0.29
N ALA A 37 14.70 15.25 1.56
CA ALA A 37 15.13 13.94 2.06
C ALA A 37 14.01 12.88 1.94
N LEU A 38 12.76 13.24 2.21
CA LEU A 38 11.62 12.35 1.96
C LEU A 38 11.54 11.96 0.49
N GLU A 39 11.68 12.92 -0.42
CA GLU A 39 11.65 12.65 -1.85
C GLU A 39 12.81 11.75 -2.31
N ARG A 40 13.99 11.85 -1.68
CA ARG A 40 15.07 10.89 -1.94
C ARG A 40 14.72 9.47 -1.50
N LEU A 41 13.99 9.31 -0.38
CA LEU A 41 13.49 7.98 0.02
C LEU A 41 12.48 7.44 -0.99
N VAL A 42 11.55 8.28 -1.46
CA VAL A 42 10.60 7.90 -2.52
C VAL A 42 11.36 7.48 -3.79
N ALA A 43 12.36 8.27 -4.21
CA ALA A 43 13.18 7.98 -5.40
C ALA A 43 13.99 6.69 -5.27
N SER A 44 14.42 6.32 -4.05
CA SER A 44 15.12 5.06 -3.81
C SER A 44 14.21 3.84 -3.95
N GLY A 45 12.90 4.04 -4.06
CA GLY A 45 11.90 2.97 -4.08
C GLY A 45 11.63 2.36 -2.71
N THR A 46 11.95 3.10 -1.63
CA THR A 46 11.59 2.68 -0.27
C THR A 46 10.08 2.55 -0.17
N ASP A 47 9.60 1.47 0.41
CA ASP A 47 8.18 1.21 0.62
C ASP A 47 7.65 2.07 1.78
N LEU A 48 7.24 3.29 1.44
CA LEU A 48 6.65 4.22 2.39
C LEU A 48 5.15 3.96 2.51
N THR A 49 4.63 4.09 3.73
CA THR A 49 3.19 4.13 3.94
C THR A 49 2.67 5.54 3.66
N ALA A 50 1.37 5.69 3.53
CA ALA A 50 0.73 6.99 3.37
C ALA A 50 0.92 7.95 4.57
N ARG A 51 1.56 7.49 5.63
CA ARG A 51 1.66 8.23 6.90
C ARG A 51 2.87 9.14 6.97
N VAL A 52 2.67 10.39 6.57
CA VAL A 52 3.70 11.46 6.62
C VAL A 52 3.37 12.45 7.74
N ARG A 53 4.33 12.74 8.62
CA ARG A 53 4.14 13.62 9.78
C ARG A 53 5.24 14.69 9.85
N PRO A 54 5.00 15.92 9.36
CA PRO A 54 5.89 17.05 9.59
C PRO A 54 6.09 17.30 11.09
N GLN A 55 7.29 17.73 11.48
CA GLN A 55 7.65 18.03 12.86
C GLN A 55 7.99 19.52 13.03
N ALA A 56 7.91 20.02 14.27
CA ALA A 56 8.12 21.42 14.57
C ALA A 56 9.53 21.93 14.26
N ASP A 57 10.52 21.06 14.21
CA ASP A 57 11.91 21.36 13.86
C ASP A 57 12.18 21.34 12.33
N GLY A 58 11.14 21.13 11.53
CA GLY A 58 11.21 21.03 10.08
C GLY A 58 11.54 19.61 9.57
N SER A 59 11.83 18.66 10.46
CA SER A 59 11.99 17.27 10.08
C SER A 59 10.64 16.63 9.73
N ILE A 60 10.67 15.50 9.02
CA ILE A 60 9.47 14.77 8.64
C ILE A 60 9.61 13.34 9.12
N GLN A 61 8.61 12.86 9.82
CA GLN A 61 8.48 11.44 10.14
C GLN A 61 7.59 10.76 9.10
N VAL A 62 8.00 9.55 8.69
CA VAL A 62 7.25 8.72 7.76
C VAL A 62 7.37 7.27 8.18
N ASP A 63 6.27 6.52 8.08
CA ASP A 63 6.29 5.10 8.31
C ASP A 63 6.78 4.39 7.04
N ALA A 64 7.71 3.46 7.20
CA ALA A 64 8.27 2.67 6.11
C ALA A 64 8.23 1.18 6.44
N VAL A 65 7.98 0.35 5.43
CA VAL A 65 8.14 -1.10 5.53
C VAL A 65 9.54 -1.43 5.05
N VAL A 66 10.39 -1.87 5.95
CA VAL A 66 11.82 -2.13 5.66
C VAL A 66 12.31 -3.39 6.36
N THR A 67 13.27 -4.05 5.72
CA THR A 67 14.10 -5.07 6.35
C THR A 67 15.26 -4.42 7.12
N PRO A 68 15.94 -5.12 8.03
CA PRO A 68 17.14 -4.63 8.70
C PRO A 68 18.23 -4.16 7.73
N THR A 69 18.43 -4.88 6.62
CA THR A 69 19.41 -4.52 5.58
C THR A 69 19.04 -3.23 4.85
N GLU A 70 17.77 -3.07 4.45
CA GLU A 70 17.29 -1.85 3.84
C GLU A 70 17.43 -0.66 4.79
N LEU A 71 17.02 -0.82 6.05
CA LEU A 71 17.14 0.23 7.07
C LEU A 71 18.60 0.72 7.23
N ALA A 72 19.57 -0.19 7.18
CA ALA A 72 20.99 0.18 7.23
C ALA A 72 21.39 1.06 6.02
N GLY A 73 20.87 0.77 4.84
CA GLY A 73 21.11 1.53 3.60
C GLY A 73 20.49 2.95 3.64
N LEU A 74 19.31 3.11 4.26
CA LEU A 74 18.57 4.37 4.27
C LEU A 74 19.28 5.49 5.05
N ARG A 75 20.20 5.15 5.94
CA ARG A 75 21.03 6.14 6.64
C ARG A 75 21.86 7.00 5.69
N SER A 76 22.32 6.44 4.58
CA SER A 76 23.07 7.19 3.55
C SER A 76 22.20 8.22 2.83
N LEU A 77 20.88 8.07 2.86
CA LEU A 77 19.89 9.00 2.31
C LEU A 77 19.45 10.06 3.32
N GLY A 78 20.01 10.05 4.53
CA GLY A 78 19.69 10.99 5.61
C GLY A 78 18.52 10.54 6.49
N ALA A 79 18.01 9.31 6.35
CA ALA A 79 16.97 8.77 7.20
C ALA A 79 17.55 8.17 8.50
N THR A 80 16.88 8.43 9.61
CA THR A 80 17.17 7.83 10.92
C THR A 80 15.89 7.26 11.52
N LEU A 81 16.02 6.32 12.44
CA LEU A 81 14.86 5.93 13.25
C LEU A 81 14.42 7.13 14.10
N ALA A 82 13.13 7.45 14.06
CA ALA A 82 12.60 8.57 14.83
C ALA A 82 12.84 8.35 16.33
N PRO A 83 13.49 9.28 17.04
CA PRO A 83 13.56 9.23 18.49
C PRO A 83 12.17 9.45 19.09
N GLY A 84 11.90 8.89 20.26
CA GLY A 84 10.74 9.29 21.06
C GLY A 84 10.79 10.81 21.26
N THR A 85 9.76 11.53 20.82
CA THR A 85 9.64 12.98 20.58
C THR A 85 10.42 13.87 21.55
N PRO A 86 11.35 14.74 21.08
CA PRO A 86 11.89 15.85 21.86
C PRO A 86 11.01 17.12 21.75
N PRO A 87 11.10 18.03 22.73
CA PRO A 87 10.37 19.29 22.71
C PRO A 87 10.89 20.26 21.63
N PRO A 88 10.07 21.22 21.16
CA PRO A 88 10.42 22.11 20.05
C PRO A 88 11.58 23.06 20.37
N ALA A 89 12.57 23.12 19.49
CA ALA A 89 13.66 24.07 19.55
C ALA A 89 13.21 25.47 19.08
N LYS A 90 13.50 26.51 19.87
CA LYS A 90 13.24 27.91 19.49
C LYS A 90 14.23 28.34 18.40
N ARG A 91 13.73 28.69 17.20
CA ARG A 91 14.53 29.41 16.18
C ARG A 91 14.58 30.89 16.46
N ALA A 92 15.73 31.50 16.21
CA ALA A 92 15.92 32.95 16.32
C ALA A 92 15.22 33.67 15.14
N PRO A 93 14.60 34.86 15.38
CA PRO A 93 13.90 35.58 14.32
C PRO A 93 14.89 36.21 13.33
N GLN A 94 14.62 36.00 12.04
CA GLN A 94 15.24 36.79 10.96
C GLN A 94 14.39 38.03 10.72
N THR A 95 14.99 39.23 10.79
CA THR A 95 14.31 40.48 10.52
C THR A 95 14.37 40.82 9.04
N SER A 96 13.20 40.87 8.39
CA SER A 96 13.04 41.44 7.04
C SER A 96 12.61 42.89 7.11
N ALA A 97 13.01 43.70 6.12
CA ALA A 97 12.83 45.17 6.11
C ALA A 97 11.38 45.61 5.72
N ALA A 98 10.51 44.73 5.30
CA ALA A 98 9.11 45.01 4.98
C ALA A 98 8.16 43.93 5.52
N PRO A 99 6.90 44.25 5.91
CA PRO A 99 5.94 43.28 6.38
C PRO A 99 5.59 42.27 5.28
N ASP A 100 5.51 40.97 5.63
CA ASP A 100 5.06 39.92 4.73
C ASP A 100 3.58 40.09 4.38
N GLN A 101 3.24 39.75 3.15
CA GLN A 101 1.85 39.49 2.79
C GLN A 101 1.50 38.05 3.18
N ILE A 102 0.45 37.90 4.00
CA ILE A 102 -0.01 36.60 4.49
C ILE A 102 -1.39 36.33 3.94
N VAL A 103 -1.58 35.13 3.37
CA VAL A 103 -2.91 34.61 2.97
C VAL A 103 -3.18 33.37 3.81
N ILE A 104 -4.36 33.30 4.45
CA ILE A 104 -4.80 32.11 5.19
C ILE A 104 -5.60 31.25 4.22
N GLU A 105 -5.04 30.12 3.83
CA GLU A 105 -5.62 29.17 2.89
C GLU A 105 -6.65 28.26 3.57
N ARG A 106 -6.37 27.87 4.82
CA ARG A 106 -7.24 27.02 5.63
C ARG A 106 -7.25 27.48 7.08
N ALA A 107 -8.47 27.57 7.67
CA ALA A 107 -8.65 27.75 9.11
C ALA A 107 -9.89 26.95 9.54
N VAL A 108 -9.68 25.74 10.05
CA VAL A 108 -10.76 24.81 10.39
C VAL A 108 -10.53 24.18 11.74
N TRP A 109 -11.62 23.77 12.40
CA TRP A 109 -11.59 22.99 13.61
C TRP A 109 -12.40 21.72 13.46
N TYR A 110 -12.04 20.68 14.19
CA TYR A 110 -12.78 19.43 14.26
C TYR A 110 -12.72 18.83 15.66
N LYS A 111 -13.55 17.82 15.89
CA LYS A 111 -13.62 17.11 17.17
C LYS A 111 -13.30 15.65 16.95
N SER A 112 -12.37 15.11 17.70
CA SER A 112 -12.04 13.69 17.71
C SER A 112 -11.72 13.27 19.14
N GLY A 113 -12.15 12.08 19.55
CA GLY A 113 -11.95 11.58 20.91
C GLY A 113 -12.48 12.52 22.01
N GLY A 114 -13.55 13.28 21.74
CA GLY A 114 -14.12 14.25 22.67
C GLY A 114 -13.38 15.59 22.76
N ARG A 115 -12.26 15.77 22.06
CA ARG A 115 -11.37 16.95 22.12
C ARG A 115 -11.47 17.78 20.84
N HIS A 116 -11.17 19.09 20.94
CA HIS A 116 -11.16 20.01 19.81
C HIS A 116 -9.75 20.17 19.26
N PHE A 117 -9.63 20.12 17.96
CA PHE A 117 -8.38 20.32 17.22
C PHE A 117 -8.54 21.44 16.22
N LEU A 118 -7.46 22.20 16.03
CA LEU A 118 -7.34 23.30 15.07
C LEU A 118 -6.33 22.94 13.99
N SER A 119 -6.68 23.17 12.72
CA SER A 119 -5.79 23.07 11.57
C SER A 119 -5.79 24.40 10.82
N VAL A 120 -4.61 24.96 10.62
CA VAL A 120 -4.39 26.24 9.91
C VAL A 120 -3.28 26.06 8.89
N GLU A 121 -3.49 26.61 7.72
CA GLU A 121 -2.51 26.70 6.64
C GLU A 121 -2.50 28.13 6.13
N ALA A 122 -1.30 28.66 5.86
CA ALA A 122 -1.13 30.02 5.34
C ALA A 122 0.06 30.11 4.39
N SER A 123 -0.02 31.00 3.41
CA SER A 123 1.10 31.37 2.56
C SER A 123 1.67 32.74 2.99
N SER A 124 2.97 32.93 2.74
CA SER A 124 3.69 34.18 3.04
C SER A 124 4.54 34.60 1.86
N SER A 125 4.57 35.90 1.56
CA SER A 125 5.49 36.46 0.57
C SER A 125 6.96 36.35 0.95
N GLY A 126 7.26 36.06 2.24
CA GLY A 126 8.61 35.75 2.74
C GLY A 126 9.07 34.33 2.43
N GLY A 127 8.24 33.49 1.81
CA GLY A 127 8.55 32.11 1.46
C GLY A 127 8.72 31.19 2.67
N ALA A 128 9.28 30.00 2.46
CA ALA A 128 9.42 28.95 3.50
C ALA A 128 10.25 29.39 4.72
N ALA A 129 11.14 30.36 4.55
CA ALA A 129 11.99 30.87 5.62
C ALA A 129 11.27 31.88 6.55
N ALA A 130 10.06 32.34 6.20
CA ALA A 130 9.28 33.24 7.04
C ALA A 130 8.94 32.54 8.38
N SER A 131 9.03 33.29 9.48
CA SER A 131 8.63 32.78 10.79
C SER A 131 7.18 33.19 11.07
N LEU A 132 6.25 32.24 10.95
CA LEU A 132 4.83 32.48 11.17
C LEU A 132 4.36 31.86 12.49
N SER A 133 3.41 32.52 13.13
CA SER A 133 2.65 31.98 14.25
C SER A 133 1.17 32.23 14.09
N VAL A 134 0.33 31.32 14.59
CA VAL A 134 -1.11 31.47 14.67
C VAL A 134 -1.54 31.62 16.12
N ALA A 135 -2.33 32.64 16.40
CA ALA A 135 -3.07 32.78 17.64
C ALA A 135 -4.57 32.60 17.39
N TRP A 136 -5.26 31.89 18.28
CA TRP A 136 -6.71 31.71 18.17
C TRP A 136 -7.46 32.20 19.39
N LYS A 137 -8.74 32.55 19.16
CA LYS A 137 -9.72 32.85 20.18
C LYS A 137 -10.89 31.89 20.06
N GLY A 138 -11.24 31.24 21.16
CA GLY A 138 -12.37 30.31 21.26
C GLY A 138 -13.59 30.94 21.93
N LYS A 139 -14.63 30.13 22.10
CA LYS A 139 -15.79 30.49 22.93
C LYS A 139 -15.37 30.71 24.37
N LYS A 140 -16.10 31.61 25.10
CA LYS A 140 -15.86 31.93 26.52
C LYS A 140 -14.45 32.46 26.84
N GLY A 141 -13.77 33.08 25.87
CA GLY A 141 -12.48 33.74 26.08
C GLY A 141 -11.25 32.84 26.13
N THR A 142 -11.38 31.56 25.82
CA THR A 142 -10.24 30.67 25.65
C THR A 142 -9.40 31.11 24.46
N SER A 143 -8.07 31.02 24.59
CA SER A 143 -7.10 31.41 23.56
C SER A 143 -5.88 30.50 23.62
N GLY A 144 -5.14 30.45 22.53
CA GLY A 144 -3.89 29.74 22.43
C GLY A 144 -3.09 30.23 21.23
N GLU A 145 -1.86 29.76 21.12
CA GLU A 145 -1.01 30.05 19.97
C GLU A 145 -0.16 28.82 19.61
N ALA A 146 0.29 28.77 18.37
CA ALA A 146 1.20 27.75 17.87
C ALA A 146 2.06 28.31 16.72
N PRO A 147 3.29 27.81 16.52
CA PRO A 147 4.04 28.10 15.32
C PRO A 147 3.41 27.43 14.10
N LEU A 148 3.56 28.06 12.93
CA LEU A 148 3.37 27.41 11.64
C LEU A 148 4.75 27.09 11.06
N VAL A 149 4.89 25.89 10.49
CA VAL A 149 6.14 25.45 9.88
C VAL A 149 6.04 25.61 8.37
N GLY A 150 7.00 26.36 7.81
CA GLY A 150 7.15 26.50 6.37
C GLY A 150 7.64 25.22 5.73
N PHE A 151 7.11 24.88 4.58
CA PHE A 151 7.55 23.71 3.82
C PHE A 151 7.70 24.04 2.33
N GLU A 152 8.70 23.45 1.76
CA GLU A 152 9.02 23.54 0.33
C GLU A 152 9.37 22.15 -0.20
N ASN A 153 9.27 22.01 -1.52
CA ASN A 153 9.64 20.78 -2.19
C ASN A 153 10.34 21.09 -3.50
N PHE A 154 11.55 20.57 -3.70
CA PHE A 154 12.41 20.87 -4.85
C PHE A 154 12.58 22.38 -5.12
N GLY A 155 12.74 23.17 -4.05
CA GLY A 155 12.88 24.62 -4.12
C GLY A 155 11.58 25.39 -4.41
N VAL A 156 10.45 24.72 -4.48
CA VAL A 156 9.12 25.34 -4.64
C VAL A 156 8.48 25.47 -3.26
N TYR A 157 8.21 26.71 -2.85
CA TYR A 157 7.49 27.00 -1.61
C TYR A 157 6.03 26.55 -1.74
N LEU A 158 5.55 25.79 -0.76
CA LEU A 158 4.19 25.24 -0.74
C LEU A 158 3.28 25.93 0.28
N GLY A 159 3.80 26.39 1.41
CA GLY A 159 3.01 27.04 2.43
C GLY A 159 3.62 26.92 3.83
N HIS A 160 2.85 27.33 4.82
CA HIS A 160 3.11 27.10 6.25
C HIS A 160 1.88 26.44 6.86
N GLU A 161 2.09 25.44 7.69
CA GLU A 161 0.97 24.78 8.39
C GLU A 161 1.26 24.56 9.88
N VAL A 162 0.20 24.39 10.65
CA VAL A 162 0.30 23.91 12.02
C VAL A 162 0.75 22.45 12.00
N VAL A 163 1.85 22.19 12.68
CA VAL A 163 2.41 20.82 12.78
C VAL A 163 1.56 20.01 13.75
N SER A 164 0.96 18.97 13.25
CA SER A 164 -0.04 18.15 13.95
C SER A 164 -1.28 18.96 14.37
N PRO A 165 -2.42 18.33 14.54
CA PRO A 165 -3.59 19.05 15.00
C PRO A 165 -3.32 19.68 16.38
N VAL A 166 -3.38 21.00 16.46
CA VAL A 166 -3.23 21.70 17.72
C VAL A 166 -4.46 21.49 18.57
N LEU A 167 -4.25 20.99 19.80
CA LEU A 167 -5.33 20.79 20.74
C LEU A 167 -5.86 22.14 21.23
N ALA A 168 -7.15 22.38 21.06
CA ALA A 168 -7.86 23.55 21.59
C ALA A 168 -8.83 23.11 22.70
N GLU A 169 -8.92 23.87 23.80
CA GLU A 169 -9.83 23.56 24.89
C GLU A 169 -11.31 23.63 24.50
N GLN A 170 -11.61 24.55 23.58
CA GLN A 170 -12.97 24.77 23.06
C GLN A 170 -12.90 25.13 21.57
N GLU A 171 -14.07 25.14 20.90
CA GLU A 171 -14.17 25.53 19.51
C GLU A 171 -13.52 26.89 19.24
N PRO A 172 -12.46 26.95 18.42
CA PRO A 172 -11.88 28.21 17.96
C PRO A 172 -12.90 28.96 17.06
N LEU A 173 -12.94 30.29 17.19
CA LEU A 173 -13.86 31.12 16.38
C LEU A 173 -13.09 31.92 15.33
N TRP A 174 -11.91 32.40 15.69
CA TRP A 174 -11.05 33.25 14.87
C TRP A 174 -9.61 32.85 15.04
N VAL A 175 -8.86 32.93 13.96
CA VAL A 175 -7.40 32.85 13.97
C VAL A 175 -6.80 34.16 13.49
N THR A 176 -5.63 34.46 14.01
CA THR A 176 -4.75 35.53 13.52
C THR A 176 -3.40 34.91 13.24
N VAL A 177 -2.94 34.97 12.00
CA VAL A 177 -1.58 34.58 11.61
C VAL A 177 -0.71 35.83 11.57
N THR A 178 0.46 35.77 12.19
CA THR A 178 1.44 36.88 12.23
C THR A 178 2.81 36.36 11.80
N SER A 179 3.59 37.22 11.12
CA SER A 179 4.99 36.95 10.83
C SER A 179 5.92 37.76 11.69
N ALA A 180 7.16 37.31 11.86
CA ALA A 180 8.20 38.07 12.57
C ALA A 180 8.54 39.38 11.85
N SER A 181 8.30 39.52 10.56
CA SER A 181 8.46 40.75 9.75
C SER A 181 7.27 41.71 9.84
N GLY A 182 6.25 41.42 10.65
CA GLY A 182 5.12 42.30 10.91
C GLY A 182 3.88 42.07 10.01
N GLY A 183 3.92 41.08 9.13
CA GLY A 183 2.73 40.65 8.36
C GLY A 183 1.63 40.11 9.27
N LYS A 184 0.35 40.33 8.91
CA LYS A 184 -0.79 39.89 9.70
C LYS A 184 -2.00 39.59 8.83
N ALA A 185 -2.66 38.44 9.07
CA ALA A 185 -3.93 38.08 8.47
C ALA A 185 -4.88 37.50 9.52
N GLN A 186 -6.18 37.60 9.28
CA GLN A 186 -7.22 37.02 10.15
C GLN A 186 -8.24 36.25 9.35
N ALA A 187 -8.73 35.13 9.90
CA ALA A 187 -9.82 34.35 9.31
C ALA A 187 -10.77 33.82 10.38
N LYS A 188 -12.02 33.65 9.98
CA LYS A 188 -13.00 32.92 10.78
C LYS A 188 -12.70 31.43 10.68
N VAL A 189 -12.76 30.73 11.80
CA VAL A 189 -12.61 29.29 11.83
C VAL A 189 -13.93 28.61 11.52
N THR A 190 -13.92 27.66 10.59
CA THR A 190 -15.10 26.86 10.23
C THR A 190 -14.97 25.44 10.73
N ARG A 191 -16.09 24.72 10.83
CA ARG A 191 -16.07 23.31 11.22
C ARG A 191 -15.55 22.43 10.06
N TRP A 192 -14.79 21.42 10.38
CA TRP A 192 -14.37 20.37 9.47
C TRP A 192 -15.03 19.02 9.86
N PRO A 193 -15.44 18.17 8.92
CA PRO A 193 -15.40 18.41 7.46
C PRO A 193 -16.37 19.51 7.00
N GLY A 194 -17.51 19.71 7.63
CA GLY A 194 -18.48 20.75 7.33
C GLY A 194 -19.16 20.59 5.96
N GLY A 195 -19.21 19.36 5.47
CA GLY A 195 -19.95 18.96 4.29
C GLY A 195 -21.44 18.79 4.56
N GLU A 196 -22.17 18.29 3.58
CA GLU A 196 -23.58 17.92 3.75
C GLU A 196 -23.67 16.70 4.68
N ARG A 197 -24.68 16.71 5.54
CA ARG A 197 -24.89 15.56 6.40
C ARG A 197 -25.50 14.41 5.60
N PRO A 198 -25.06 13.17 5.88
CA PRO A 198 -25.65 12.01 5.22
C PRO A 198 -27.16 11.93 5.45
N ASP A 199 -27.86 11.38 4.48
CA ASP A 199 -29.30 11.12 4.56
C ASP A 199 -29.62 10.30 5.82
N ARG A 200 -30.72 10.64 6.48
CA ARG A 200 -31.21 9.87 7.62
C ARG A 200 -31.86 8.58 7.12
N HIS A 201 -31.32 7.46 7.55
CA HIS A 201 -31.91 6.16 7.28
C HIS A 201 -33.18 5.90 8.11
N GLY A 202 -34.10 5.14 7.52
CA GLY A 202 -35.31 4.66 8.20
C GLY A 202 -35.03 3.68 9.34
N ARG A 203 -36.01 3.43 10.21
CA ARG A 203 -35.87 2.50 11.36
C ARG A 203 -35.49 1.06 10.99
N GLY A 204 -35.70 0.64 9.73
CA GLY A 204 -35.36 -0.70 9.26
C GLY A 204 -34.05 -0.77 8.51
N TYR A 205 -33.21 0.27 8.57
CA TYR A 205 -31.89 0.23 7.91
C TYR A 205 -30.96 -0.72 8.63
N GLU A 206 -30.41 -1.65 7.85
CA GLU A 206 -29.48 -2.67 8.34
C GLU A 206 -28.05 -2.34 7.92
N LYS A 207 -27.11 -2.60 8.79
CA LYS A 207 -25.66 -2.49 8.58
C LYS A 207 -24.95 -3.56 9.40
N ASP A 208 -23.64 -3.71 9.20
CA ASP A 208 -22.84 -4.66 9.95
C ASP A 208 -22.96 -6.10 9.42
N PHE A 209 -22.40 -6.28 8.22
CA PHE A 209 -22.42 -7.60 7.55
C PHE A 209 -21.03 -8.25 7.49
N ILE A 210 -20.03 -7.61 8.09
CA ILE A 210 -18.63 -8.08 8.12
C ILE A 210 -18.31 -8.68 9.48
N SER A 211 -17.78 -9.91 9.49
CA SER A 211 -17.46 -10.65 10.73
C SER A 211 -16.02 -11.15 10.80
N GLN A 212 -15.23 -10.97 9.73
CA GLN A 212 -13.83 -11.41 9.66
C GLN A 212 -13.13 -10.79 8.45
N TYR A 213 -11.80 -10.87 8.41
CA TYR A 213 -11.04 -10.69 7.18
C TYR A 213 -11.39 -11.77 6.16
N MET A 214 -11.44 -11.40 4.87
CA MET A 214 -11.85 -12.31 3.80
C MET A 214 -10.76 -12.43 2.73
N PRO A 215 -10.19 -13.63 2.52
CA PRO A 215 -9.32 -13.87 1.37
C PRO A 215 -10.11 -13.84 0.05
N PRO A 216 -9.44 -13.68 -1.11
CA PRO A 216 -10.08 -13.51 -2.42
C PRO A 216 -11.19 -14.51 -2.76
N ALA A 217 -11.02 -15.78 -2.41
CA ALA A 217 -12.04 -16.80 -2.66
C ALA A 217 -13.35 -16.49 -1.91
N GLN A 218 -13.27 -16.05 -0.65
CA GLN A 218 -14.45 -15.69 0.14
C GLN A 218 -15.10 -14.39 -0.38
N LEU A 219 -14.32 -13.40 -0.82
CA LEU A 219 -14.83 -12.19 -1.46
C LEU A 219 -15.63 -12.53 -2.72
N ASN A 220 -15.09 -13.38 -3.59
CA ASN A 220 -15.76 -13.84 -4.80
C ASN A 220 -17.06 -14.60 -4.50
N GLU A 221 -17.06 -15.50 -3.53
CA GLU A 221 -18.28 -16.19 -3.11
C GLU A 221 -19.31 -15.22 -2.50
N ARG A 222 -18.85 -14.19 -1.78
CA ARG A 222 -19.74 -13.18 -1.20
C ARG A 222 -20.50 -12.41 -2.28
N ILE A 223 -19.82 -11.89 -3.30
CA ILE A 223 -20.47 -11.17 -4.39
C ILE A 223 -21.37 -12.08 -5.26
N LYS A 224 -20.97 -13.34 -5.49
CA LYS A 224 -21.83 -14.31 -6.14
C LYS A 224 -23.08 -14.63 -5.31
N ALA A 225 -22.95 -14.74 -3.98
CA ALA A 225 -24.09 -14.94 -3.08
C ALA A 225 -25.05 -13.75 -3.11
N LEU A 226 -24.51 -12.53 -3.13
CA LEU A 226 -25.31 -11.31 -3.30
C LEU A 226 -26.06 -11.31 -4.63
N HIS A 227 -25.41 -11.67 -5.73
CA HIS A 227 -26.05 -11.78 -7.02
C HIS A 227 -27.17 -12.85 -7.03
N ARG A 228 -26.93 -14.01 -6.45
CA ARG A 228 -27.99 -15.05 -6.34
C ARG A 228 -29.20 -14.57 -5.54
N ARG A 229 -28.96 -13.76 -4.49
CA ARG A 229 -30.04 -13.24 -3.62
C ARG A 229 -30.79 -12.06 -4.25
N TYR A 230 -30.09 -11.21 -5.01
CA TYR A 230 -30.63 -9.98 -5.60
C TYR A 230 -30.46 -9.91 -7.12
N PRO A 231 -30.92 -10.94 -7.89
CA PRO A 231 -30.63 -11.02 -9.33
C PRO A 231 -31.28 -9.91 -10.15
N LYS A 232 -32.33 -9.27 -9.62
CA LYS A 232 -32.99 -8.13 -10.28
C LYS A 232 -32.23 -6.80 -10.11
N LEU A 233 -31.30 -6.74 -9.15
CA LEU A 233 -30.54 -5.55 -8.83
C LEU A 233 -29.07 -5.66 -9.18
N THR A 234 -28.60 -6.82 -9.60
CA THR A 234 -27.16 -7.08 -9.76
C THR A 234 -26.83 -7.85 -11.04
N ASP A 235 -25.62 -7.64 -11.56
CA ASP A 235 -24.96 -8.49 -12.55
C ASP A 235 -23.54 -8.81 -12.05
N ILE A 236 -23.02 -10.00 -12.40
CA ILE A 236 -21.61 -10.34 -12.23
C ILE A 236 -20.88 -10.08 -13.56
N ILE A 237 -19.82 -9.30 -13.51
CA ILE A 237 -18.95 -9.02 -14.64
C ILE A 237 -17.63 -9.76 -14.41
N ALA A 238 -17.32 -10.71 -15.29
CA ALA A 238 -16.00 -11.34 -15.32
C ALA A 238 -15.05 -10.44 -16.13
N LEU A 239 -14.02 -9.88 -15.48
CA LEU A 239 -13.08 -8.97 -16.14
C LEU A 239 -12.21 -9.74 -17.15
N PRO A 240 -11.83 -9.13 -18.29
CA PRO A 240 -11.29 -9.86 -19.44
C PRO A 240 -9.90 -10.45 -19.21
N ASN A 241 -9.05 -9.77 -18.45
CA ASN A 241 -7.68 -10.20 -18.26
C ASN A 241 -7.59 -11.12 -17.02
N LEU A 242 -7.06 -12.33 -17.21
CA LEU A 242 -6.68 -13.19 -16.10
C LEU A 242 -5.41 -12.59 -15.44
N THR A 243 -5.30 -12.71 -14.12
CA THR A 243 -4.04 -12.45 -13.43
C THR A 243 -2.97 -13.45 -13.86
N ASN A 244 -1.73 -13.23 -13.45
CA ASN A 244 -0.63 -14.11 -13.86
C ASN A 244 -0.50 -15.36 -12.97
N GLY A 245 -1.22 -15.41 -11.84
CA GLY A 245 -1.04 -16.44 -10.83
C GLY A 245 0.27 -16.28 -10.06
N TYR A 246 0.50 -17.19 -9.10
CA TYR A 246 1.73 -17.18 -8.31
C TYR A 246 2.30 -18.57 -8.05
N ARG A 247 2.09 -19.49 -9.02
CA ARG A 247 2.76 -20.79 -9.00
C ARG A 247 4.26 -20.60 -9.04
N ARG A 248 5.00 -21.39 -8.25
CA ARG A 248 6.46 -21.36 -8.19
C ARG A 248 7.06 -22.72 -8.44
N HIS A 249 8.20 -22.75 -9.09
CA HIS A 249 9.04 -23.92 -9.15
C HIS A 249 9.68 -24.17 -7.78
N ALA A 250 9.81 -25.43 -7.38
CA ALA A 250 10.51 -25.78 -6.17
C ALA A 250 12.01 -25.54 -6.34
N GLN A 251 12.65 -25.01 -5.33
CA GLN A 251 14.05 -24.64 -5.34
C GLN A 251 14.77 -25.12 -4.08
N ALA A 252 16.07 -25.34 -4.20
CA ALA A 252 16.97 -25.51 -3.08
C ALA A 252 18.31 -24.84 -3.38
N GLN A 253 18.89 -24.20 -2.37
CA GLN A 253 20.27 -23.76 -2.40
C GLN A 253 21.15 -24.86 -1.82
N LEU A 254 22.18 -25.30 -2.54
CA LEU A 254 23.17 -26.26 -2.08
C LEU A 254 24.52 -25.60 -1.97
N GLY A 255 25.18 -25.80 -0.84
CA GLY A 255 26.47 -25.19 -0.51
C GLY A 255 26.33 -23.86 0.22
N THR A 256 27.45 -23.27 0.60
CA THR A 256 27.54 -22.00 1.31
C THR A 256 28.12 -20.92 0.39
N PRO A 257 27.49 -19.77 0.24
CA PRO A 257 28.04 -18.69 -0.57
C PRO A 257 29.47 -18.31 -0.13
N PRO A 258 30.41 -18.02 -1.08
CA PRO A 258 30.17 -17.90 -2.52
C PRO A 258 30.11 -19.25 -3.26
N ASN A 259 30.45 -20.37 -2.63
CA ASN A 259 30.56 -21.70 -3.25
C ASN A 259 29.20 -22.43 -3.18
N ALA A 260 28.18 -21.88 -3.77
CA ALA A 260 26.81 -22.41 -3.74
C ALA A 260 26.16 -22.44 -5.14
N LEU A 261 25.22 -23.34 -5.31
CA LEU A 261 24.35 -23.40 -6.49
C LEU A 261 22.86 -23.39 -6.08
N THR A 262 22.01 -22.96 -7.00
CA THR A 262 20.56 -23.07 -6.87
C THR A 262 20.05 -24.17 -7.81
N LEU A 263 19.28 -25.08 -7.26
CA LEU A 263 18.50 -26.07 -8.00
C LEU A 263 17.06 -25.58 -8.16
N THR A 264 16.50 -25.72 -9.36
CA THR A 264 15.11 -25.34 -9.66
C THR A 264 14.43 -26.52 -10.37
N SER A 265 13.28 -26.95 -9.87
CA SER A 265 12.47 -28.01 -10.49
C SER A 265 11.88 -27.55 -11.82
N HIS A 266 11.73 -28.48 -12.78
CA HIS A 266 10.98 -28.19 -14.03
C HIS A 266 9.46 -28.11 -13.81
N ALA A 267 8.91 -28.88 -12.87
CA ALA A 267 7.51 -28.79 -12.46
C ALA A 267 7.33 -27.73 -11.38
N TYR A 268 6.15 -27.13 -11.29
CA TYR A 268 5.80 -26.30 -10.14
C TYR A 268 5.80 -27.14 -8.84
N GLY A 269 5.98 -26.49 -7.71
CA GLY A 269 6.10 -27.16 -6.42
C GLY A 269 4.93 -28.10 -6.16
N SER A 270 3.69 -27.58 -6.26
CA SER A 270 2.46 -28.37 -6.07
C SER A 270 2.22 -29.46 -7.12
N GLU A 271 2.91 -29.42 -8.25
CA GLU A 271 2.80 -30.37 -9.36
C GLU A 271 3.92 -31.42 -9.34
N GLY A 272 4.55 -31.63 -8.19
CA GLY A 272 5.61 -32.61 -7.98
C GLY A 272 7.01 -32.01 -7.86
N GLY A 273 7.18 -30.69 -7.99
CA GLY A 273 8.45 -30.01 -7.74
C GLY A 273 8.90 -30.16 -6.29
N ASN A 274 7.97 -30.02 -5.35
CA ASN A 274 8.22 -30.17 -3.91
C ASN A 274 8.56 -31.61 -3.49
N ASP A 275 8.36 -32.60 -4.37
CA ASP A 275 8.71 -33.98 -4.09
C ASP A 275 10.19 -34.30 -4.39
N LEU A 276 10.89 -33.38 -5.06
CA LEU A 276 12.29 -33.57 -5.47
C LEU A 276 13.25 -33.26 -4.33
N SER A 277 14.31 -34.01 -4.24
CA SER A 277 15.42 -33.80 -3.31
C SER A 277 16.77 -33.92 -4.00
N ALA A 278 17.79 -33.36 -3.40
CA ALA A 278 19.14 -33.40 -3.93
C ALA A 278 20.19 -33.54 -2.82
N GLU A 279 21.25 -34.24 -3.09
CA GLU A 279 22.44 -34.32 -2.23
C GLU A 279 23.71 -34.17 -3.03
N ILE A 280 24.77 -33.75 -2.35
CA ILE A 280 26.12 -33.68 -2.90
C ILE A 280 27.03 -34.52 -2.01
N VAL A 281 27.62 -35.57 -2.58
CA VAL A 281 28.47 -36.48 -1.83
C VAL A 281 29.88 -36.46 -2.36
N THR A 282 30.83 -36.78 -1.48
CA THR A 282 32.24 -37.05 -1.85
C THR A 282 32.51 -38.55 -1.71
N PRO A 283 32.95 -39.23 -2.77
CA PRO A 283 33.26 -40.66 -2.69
C PRO A 283 34.37 -41.02 -1.69
N GLY A 284 35.23 -40.06 -1.31
CA GLY A 284 36.32 -40.25 -0.36
C GLY A 284 37.48 -41.09 -0.90
N THR A 285 37.40 -41.54 -2.15
CA THR A 285 38.48 -42.27 -2.83
C THR A 285 39.16 -41.38 -3.86
N PRO A 286 40.51 -41.49 -4.04
CA PRO A 286 41.24 -40.62 -4.96
C PRO A 286 40.82 -40.71 -6.43
N ASN A 287 41.02 -39.60 -7.16
CA ASN A 287 40.90 -39.48 -8.61
C ASN A 287 39.54 -39.96 -9.19
N ARG A 288 38.44 -39.71 -8.52
CA ARG A 288 37.09 -40.02 -9.04
C ARG A 288 36.62 -38.89 -9.95
N ALA A 289 35.91 -39.25 -11.00
CA ALA A 289 35.25 -38.28 -11.89
C ALA A 289 33.95 -37.77 -11.27
N LEU A 290 33.56 -36.52 -11.63
CA LEU A 290 32.25 -35.96 -11.33
C LEU A 290 31.15 -36.81 -12.00
N ALA A 291 30.16 -37.22 -11.24
CA ALA A 291 29.01 -37.99 -11.72
C ALA A 291 27.71 -37.42 -11.18
N VAL A 292 26.67 -37.44 -12.00
CA VAL A 292 25.32 -36.99 -11.64
C VAL A 292 24.32 -38.10 -11.96
N GLN A 293 23.52 -38.47 -11.00
CA GLN A 293 22.49 -39.49 -11.15
C GLN A 293 21.14 -38.98 -10.62
N MET A 294 20.08 -39.25 -11.37
CA MET A 294 18.69 -39.06 -10.92
C MET A 294 18.08 -40.43 -10.70
N ASP A 295 17.71 -40.73 -9.46
CA ASP A 295 16.95 -41.93 -9.11
C ASP A 295 15.59 -41.56 -8.55
N GLY A 296 14.55 -41.84 -9.34
CA GLY A 296 13.19 -41.45 -9.01
C GLY A 296 13.04 -39.93 -8.78
N LYS A 297 12.99 -39.51 -7.53
CA LYS A 297 12.82 -38.11 -7.11
C LYS A 297 14.09 -37.50 -6.50
N GLN A 298 15.18 -38.29 -6.38
CA GLN A 298 16.42 -37.88 -5.75
C GLN A 298 17.51 -37.63 -6.78
N LEU A 299 18.10 -36.46 -6.75
CA LEU A 299 19.33 -36.12 -7.48
C LEU A 299 20.55 -36.33 -6.57
N THR A 300 21.47 -37.21 -6.98
CA THR A 300 22.76 -37.41 -6.30
C THR A 300 23.90 -36.91 -7.18
N VAL A 301 24.69 -35.98 -6.64
CA VAL A 301 25.90 -35.45 -7.27
C VAL A 301 27.12 -36.02 -6.53
N SER A 302 27.87 -36.90 -7.17
CA SER A 302 29.16 -37.41 -6.67
C SER A 302 30.29 -36.53 -7.19
N LEU A 303 30.90 -35.73 -6.30
CA LEU A 303 31.96 -34.78 -6.68
C LEU A 303 33.21 -35.53 -7.22
N ALA A 304 33.89 -34.89 -8.16
CA ALA A 304 35.24 -35.30 -8.50
C ALA A 304 36.16 -35.15 -7.28
N THR A 305 37.16 -36.03 -7.17
CA THR A 305 38.15 -35.99 -6.10
C THR A 305 39.56 -35.87 -6.66
N ASP A 306 40.44 -35.21 -5.92
CA ASP A 306 41.89 -35.14 -6.20
C ASP A 306 42.64 -36.41 -5.77
N ALA A 307 43.98 -36.37 -5.86
CA ALA A 307 44.85 -37.49 -5.48
C ALA A 307 44.81 -37.84 -3.98
N SER A 308 44.31 -36.94 -3.13
CA SER A 308 44.09 -37.15 -1.70
C SER A 308 42.68 -37.66 -1.36
N GLY A 309 41.75 -37.68 -2.32
CA GLY A 309 40.36 -38.01 -2.12
C GLY A 309 39.50 -36.78 -1.69
N ALA A 310 40.04 -35.57 -1.68
CA ALA A 310 39.32 -34.36 -1.37
C ALA A 310 38.48 -33.88 -2.56
N PRO A 311 37.33 -33.14 -2.31
CA PRO A 311 36.52 -32.58 -3.38
C PRO A 311 37.32 -31.67 -4.30
N ALA A 312 37.13 -31.82 -5.63
CA ALA A 312 37.83 -31.05 -6.66
C ALA A 312 36.88 -30.40 -7.70
N SER A 313 35.58 -30.66 -7.62
CA SER A 313 34.59 -30.06 -8.55
C SER A 313 34.27 -28.64 -8.19
N THR A 314 34.34 -27.72 -9.16
CA THR A 314 33.84 -26.36 -9.00
C THR A 314 32.30 -26.33 -9.11
N VAL A 315 31.67 -25.30 -8.56
CA VAL A 315 30.23 -25.07 -8.70
C VAL A 315 29.82 -25.04 -10.18
N ALA A 316 30.58 -24.34 -11.03
CA ALA A 316 30.33 -24.27 -12.47
C ALA A 316 30.35 -25.64 -13.15
N GLN A 317 31.33 -26.50 -12.80
CA GLN A 317 31.39 -27.85 -13.33
C GLN A 317 30.20 -28.70 -12.92
N VAL A 318 29.77 -28.60 -11.66
CA VAL A 318 28.58 -29.31 -11.15
C VAL A 318 27.31 -28.81 -11.85
N VAL A 319 27.13 -27.50 -12.02
CA VAL A 319 26.00 -26.92 -12.76
C VAL A 319 25.95 -27.47 -14.19
N VAL A 320 27.07 -27.46 -14.91
CA VAL A 320 27.13 -28.01 -16.27
C VAL A 320 26.77 -29.50 -16.29
N ALA A 321 27.30 -30.28 -15.35
CA ALA A 321 27.05 -31.73 -15.28
C ALA A 321 25.55 -32.03 -15.00
N ILE A 322 24.93 -31.33 -14.07
CA ILE A 322 23.47 -31.48 -13.78
C ILE A 322 22.65 -31.16 -15.02
N ASN A 323 22.91 -30.02 -15.66
CA ASN A 323 22.14 -29.56 -16.81
C ASN A 323 22.36 -30.42 -18.07
N ALA A 324 23.48 -31.11 -18.19
CA ALA A 324 23.77 -32.04 -19.27
C ALA A 324 23.17 -33.45 -19.06
N THR A 325 22.77 -33.78 -17.83
CA THR A 325 22.24 -35.10 -17.49
C THR A 325 20.81 -35.25 -17.99
N LYS A 326 20.57 -36.19 -18.91
CA LYS A 326 19.24 -36.46 -19.45
C LYS A 326 18.31 -37.03 -18.37
N GLY A 327 17.08 -36.60 -18.37
CA GLY A 327 16.03 -37.07 -17.46
C GLY A 327 16.09 -36.44 -16.07
N THR A 328 16.98 -35.50 -15.81
CA THR A 328 16.88 -34.64 -14.62
C THR A 328 15.59 -33.80 -14.73
N ARG A 329 14.87 -33.71 -13.63
CA ARG A 329 13.68 -32.85 -13.51
C ARG A 329 14.05 -31.51 -12.88
N ILE A 330 15.35 -31.21 -12.84
CA ILE A 330 15.96 -30.11 -12.11
C ILE A 330 16.93 -29.38 -13.02
N GLN A 331 16.87 -28.07 -13.03
CA GLN A 331 17.86 -27.19 -13.61
C GLN A 331 18.76 -26.63 -12.51
N ALA A 332 20.06 -26.54 -12.77
CA ALA A 332 21.03 -25.94 -11.87
C ALA A 332 21.52 -24.59 -12.39
N SER A 333 21.81 -23.66 -11.50
CA SER A 333 22.52 -22.40 -11.78
C SER A 333 23.48 -22.09 -10.63
N PRO A 334 24.57 -21.33 -10.88
CA PRO A 334 25.35 -20.79 -9.78
C PRO A 334 24.46 -19.91 -8.89
N TYR A 335 24.78 -19.79 -7.61
CA TYR A 335 24.02 -18.94 -6.70
C TYR A 335 24.25 -17.46 -7.02
N ARG A 336 23.17 -16.74 -7.32
CA ARG A 336 23.18 -15.32 -7.71
C ARG A 336 24.06 -15.06 -8.94
N THR A 337 24.96 -14.04 -8.83
CA THR A 337 25.89 -13.63 -9.89
C THR A 337 27.27 -14.27 -9.75
N ASP A 338 27.42 -15.27 -8.87
CA ASP A 338 28.71 -15.97 -8.68
C ASP A 338 29.13 -16.73 -9.95
N PRO A 339 30.35 -16.60 -10.42
CA PRO A 339 30.83 -17.34 -11.61
C PRO A 339 30.97 -18.85 -11.38
N GLY A 340 30.82 -19.31 -10.13
CA GLY A 340 30.93 -20.73 -9.78
C GLY A 340 32.33 -21.30 -9.80
N ALA A 341 33.35 -20.46 -9.60
CA ALA A 341 34.77 -20.91 -9.65
C ALA A 341 35.21 -21.67 -8.40
N GLY A 342 34.50 -21.51 -7.27
CA GLY A 342 34.87 -22.17 -6.02
C GLY A 342 34.51 -23.64 -5.99
N ILE A 343 35.28 -24.42 -5.18
CA ILE A 343 35.04 -25.85 -4.97
C ILE A 343 33.79 -26.05 -4.13
N LEU A 344 32.89 -26.91 -4.61
CA LEU A 344 31.67 -27.25 -3.90
C LEU A 344 31.97 -28.30 -2.80
N ALA A 345 31.45 -28.04 -1.61
CA ALA A 345 31.51 -28.99 -0.50
C ALA A 345 30.34 -30.00 -0.55
N PRO A 346 30.46 -31.16 0.10
CA PRO A 346 29.33 -32.07 0.29
C PRO A 346 28.16 -31.39 0.99
N VAL A 347 26.94 -31.73 0.57
CA VAL A 347 25.70 -31.21 1.13
C VAL A 347 24.76 -32.38 1.41
N PRO A 348 24.21 -32.50 2.61
CA PRO A 348 23.25 -33.55 2.95
C PRO A 348 22.00 -33.49 2.07
N LEU A 349 21.21 -34.56 2.07
CA LEU A 349 19.94 -34.63 1.35
C LEU A 349 19.06 -33.44 1.70
N THR A 350 18.73 -32.64 0.70
CA THR A 350 17.98 -31.39 0.83
C THR A 350 16.75 -31.47 -0.05
N GLN A 351 15.58 -31.20 0.52
CA GLN A 351 14.31 -31.16 -0.19
C GLN A 351 14.20 -29.85 -0.97
N LEU A 352 13.74 -29.91 -2.22
CA LEU A 352 13.33 -28.73 -2.95
C LEU A 352 11.96 -28.28 -2.46
N THR A 353 11.72 -26.98 -2.40
CA THR A 353 10.43 -26.42 -1.98
C THR A 353 10.11 -25.17 -2.77
N ASP A 354 8.81 -24.95 -3.10
CA ASP A 354 8.33 -23.68 -3.61
C ASP A 354 8.17 -22.65 -2.49
N SER A 355 8.32 -23.08 -1.23
CA SER A 355 8.16 -22.28 -0.01
C SER A 355 6.82 -21.58 0.10
N LEU A 356 5.77 -22.06 -0.57
CA LEU A 356 4.42 -21.56 -0.44
C LEU A 356 3.72 -22.27 0.73
N LYS A 357 3.10 -21.48 1.59
CA LYS A 357 2.45 -21.95 2.84
C LYS A 357 0.93 -22.04 2.71
N ALA A 358 0.36 -21.43 1.65
CA ALA A 358 -1.08 -21.48 1.44
C ALA A 358 -1.58 -22.94 1.36
N PRO A 359 -2.75 -23.27 1.97
CA PRO A 359 -3.37 -24.59 1.85
C PRO A 359 -3.55 -25.03 0.40
N ALA A 360 -3.61 -26.33 0.16
CA ALA A 360 -3.69 -26.90 -1.19
C ALA A 360 -4.94 -26.52 -1.98
N ASP A 361 -6.01 -26.15 -1.29
CA ASP A 361 -7.28 -25.68 -1.87
C ASP A 361 -7.26 -24.19 -2.25
N VAL A 362 -6.22 -23.45 -1.85
CA VAL A 362 -6.00 -22.08 -2.32
C VAL A 362 -5.32 -22.12 -3.68
N SER A 363 -6.05 -21.75 -4.74
CA SER A 363 -5.52 -21.76 -6.10
C SER A 363 -4.37 -20.75 -6.24
N ARG A 364 -3.32 -21.19 -6.91
CA ARG A 364 -2.17 -20.38 -7.34
C ARG A 364 -2.17 -20.11 -8.84
N ASP A 365 -3.22 -20.56 -9.52
CA ASP A 365 -3.42 -20.37 -10.95
C ASP A 365 -3.85 -18.95 -11.28
N PRO A 366 -3.66 -18.51 -12.54
CA PRO A 366 -4.23 -17.25 -13.00
C PRO A 366 -5.71 -17.11 -12.65
N ALA A 367 -6.06 -16.06 -11.92
CA ALA A 367 -7.40 -15.82 -11.40
C ALA A 367 -8.22 -14.90 -12.31
N ARG A 368 -9.53 -15.11 -12.34
CA ARG A 368 -10.49 -14.21 -12.96
C ARG A 368 -10.99 -13.21 -11.92
N VAL A 369 -10.67 -11.93 -12.10
CA VAL A 369 -11.23 -10.86 -11.27
C VAL A 369 -12.71 -10.66 -11.62
N LEU A 370 -13.53 -10.48 -10.60
CA LEU A 370 -14.96 -10.29 -10.73
C LEU A 370 -15.37 -8.91 -10.23
N ALA A 371 -16.32 -8.28 -10.93
CA ALA A 371 -17.01 -7.10 -10.45
C ALA A 371 -18.50 -7.38 -10.24
N LEU A 372 -19.09 -6.82 -9.19
CA LEU A 372 -20.52 -6.80 -8.94
C LEU A 372 -21.09 -5.47 -9.41
N ARG A 373 -21.95 -5.48 -10.41
CA ARG A 373 -22.68 -4.30 -10.87
C ARG A 373 -24.03 -4.25 -10.18
N ILE A 374 -24.34 -3.11 -9.52
CA ILE A 374 -25.53 -2.92 -8.68
C ILE A 374 -26.33 -1.75 -9.23
N GLY A 375 -27.66 -1.87 -9.30
CA GLY A 375 -28.56 -0.80 -9.70
C GLY A 375 -29.89 -1.34 -10.23
N VAL A 376 -30.90 -0.50 -10.30
CA VAL A 376 -32.19 -0.85 -10.93
C VAL A 376 -32.06 -0.81 -12.45
N HIS A 377 -31.37 0.22 -12.96
CA HIS A 377 -31.06 0.41 -14.37
C HIS A 377 -29.58 0.12 -14.58
N ARG A 378 -29.26 -0.97 -15.30
CA ARG A 378 -27.90 -1.43 -15.56
C ARG A 378 -27.61 -1.46 -17.06
N ASP A 379 -28.07 -0.43 -17.74
CA ASP A 379 -28.01 -0.26 -19.20
C ASP A 379 -27.11 0.93 -19.62
N GLY A 380 -26.42 1.55 -18.67
CA GLY A 380 -25.57 2.71 -18.92
C GLY A 380 -26.32 4.04 -18.92
N SER A 381 -27.62 4.05 -18.60
CA SER A 381 -28.44 5.27 -18.59
C SER A 381 -28.30 6.10 -17.30
N ARG A 382 -27.65 5.55 -16.29
CA ARG A 382 -27.46 6.21 -14.98
C ARG A 382 -25.99 6.49 -14.73
N THR A 383 -25.70 7.48 -13.91
CA THR A 383 -24.34 7.80 -13.49
C THR A 383 -23.69 6.59 -12.82
N GLY A 384 -22.53 6.18 -13.33
CA GLY A 384 -21.76 5.04 -12.82
C GLY A 384 -20.79 5.47 -11.74
N VAL A 385 -20.67 4.65 -10.70
CA VAL A 385 -19.65 4.74 -9.64
C VAL A 385 -18.83 3.46 -9.63
N LEU A 386 -17.53 3.56 -9.82
CA LEU A 386 -16.59 2.44 -9.73
C LEU A 386 -15.90 2.49 -8.36
N ALA A 387 -16.10 1.48 -7.53
CA ALA A 387 -15.35 1.30 -6.29
C ALA A 387 -14.54 0.01 -6.39
N TYR A 388 -13.26 0.11 -6.19
CA TYR A 388 -12.32 -1.01 -6.25
C TYR A 388 -11.33 -0.94 -5.10
N SER A 389 -10.81 -2.09 -4.72
CA SER A 389 -9.96 -2.21 -3.54
C SER A 389 -8.89 -3.28 -3.73
N GLN A 390 -7.94 -3.30 -2.81
CA GLN A 390 -6.88 -4.30 -2.73
C GLN A 390 -6.02 -4.39 -4.00
N GLU A 391 -5.64 -3.23 -4.58
CA GLU A 391 -4.51 -3.15 -5.49
C GLU A 391 -3.23 -3.54 -4.74
N HIS A 392 -3.09 -3.05 -3.50
CA HIS A 392 -2.03 -3.47 -2.60
C HIS A 392 -2.51 -4.65 -1.73
N ALA A 393 -1.83 -5.75 -1.87
CA ALA A 393 -2.24 -7.05 -1.33
C ALA A 393 -2.35 -7.12 0.20
N ARG A 394 -1.49 -6.37 0.92
CA ARG A 394 -1.43 -6.34 2.40
C ARG A 394 -2.53 -5.52 3.09
N GLU A 395 -3.34 -4.80 2.34
CA GLU A 395 -4.36 -3.88 2.83
C GLU A 395 -5.69 -4.61 3.03
N TRP A 396 -5.77 -5.42 4.09
CA TRP A 396 -6.86 -6.39 4.29
C TRP A 396 -8.21 -5.77 4.66
N VAL A 397 -8.23 -4.50 5.12
CA VAL A 397 -9.48 -3.79 5.46
C VAL A 397 -10.22 -3.33 4.20
N THR A 398 -9.48 -3.00 3.15
CA THR A 398 -10.04 -2.32 1.98
C THR A 398 -11.15 -3.10 1.25
N PRO A 399 -11.06 -4.43 1.05
CA PRO A 399 -12.18 -5.19 0.49
C PRO A 399 -13.40 -5.26 1.42
N LEU A 400 -13.19 -5.15 2.75
CA LEU A 400 -14.29 -5.16 3.71
C LEU A 400 -15.18 -3.92 3.54
N VAL A 401 -14.58 -2.76 3.26
CA VAL A 401 -15.29 -1.50 2.96
C VAL A 401 -16.23 -1.68 1.77
N THR A 402 -15.73 -2.22 0.67
CA THR A 402 -16.50 -2.37 -0.56
C THR A 402 -17.60 -3.43 -0.43
N ILE A 403 -17.34 -4.52 0.27
CA ILE A 403 -18.34 -5.57 0.54
C ILE A 403 -19.43 -5.06 1.48
N GLU A 404 -19.08 -4.37 2.56
CA GLU A 404 -20.07 -3.80 3.49
C GLU A 404 -20.98 -2.80 2.77
N ALA A 405 -20.42 -1.93 1.91
CA ALA A 405 -21.21 -1.01 1.12
C ALA A 405 -22.16 -1.73 0.15
N ALA A 406 -21.70 -2.79 -0.54
CA ALA A 406 -22.52 -3.60 -1.42
C ALA A 406 -23.69 -4.28 -0.67
N GLU A 407 -23.41 -4.85 0.49
CA GLU A 407 -24.43 -5.47 1.36
C GLU A 407 -25.47 -4.44 1.81
N ARG A 408 -25.03 -3.27 2.31
CA ARG A 408 -25.95 -2.20 2.74
C ARG A 408 -26.83 -1.72 1.59
N LEU A 409 -26.28 -1.48 0.42
CA LEU A 409 -27.04 -1.05 -0.76
C LEU A 409 -28.11 -2.07 -1.16
N LEU A 410 -27.78 -3.35 -1.16
CA LEU A 410 -28.70 -4.40 -1.60
C LEU A 410 -29.75 -4.75 -0.55
N ARG A 411 -29.35 -4.92 0.71
CA ARG A 411 -30.25 -5.36 1.78
C ARG A 411 -31.26 -4.28 2.17
N ASN A 412 -30.90 -3.01 2.03
CA ASN A 412 -31.78 -1.89 2.39
C ASN A 412 -32.64 -1.38 1.22
N TYR A 413 -32.54 -1.97 0.03
CA TYR A 413 -33.29 -1.50 -1.13
C TYR A 413 -34.80 -1.44 -0.87
N ASP A 414 -35.39 -2.45 -0.25
CA ASP A 414 -36.81 -2.51 0.02
C ASP A 414 -37.25 -1.72 1.26
N ASN A 415 -36.35 -1.54 2.22
CA ASN A 415 -36.67 -1.01 3.56
C ASN A 415 -36.33 0.46 3.73
N ASP A 416 -35.34 0.98 2.97
CA ASP A 416 -34.86 2.35 3.11
C ASP A 416 -35.10 3.18 1.84
N ARG A 417 -35.73 4.35 2.01
CA ARG A 417 -36.07 5.24 0.89
C ARG A 417 -34.83 5.86 0.24
N ALA A 418 -33.83 6.22 1.06
CA ALA A 418 -32.59 6.81 0.55
C ALA A 418 -31.83 5.80 -0.31
N THR A 419 -31.63 4.57 0.17
CA THR A 419 -30.99 3.49 -0.59
C THR A 419 -31.74 3.19 -1.89
N ARG A 420 -33.09 3.15 -1.84
CA ARG A 420 -33.89 2.95 -3.04
C ARG A 420 -33.69 4.05 -4.08
N ARG A 421 -33.55 5.30 -3.65
CA ARG A 421 -33.23 6.44 -4.53
C ARG A 421 -31.85 6.22 -5.19
N LEU A 422 -30.84 5.93 -4.39
CA LEU A 422 -29.47 5.71 -4.89
C LEU A 422 -29.46 4.66 -6.01
N LEU A 423 -30.04 3.48 -5.79
CA LEU A 423 -30.01 2.40 -6.77
C LEU A 423 -30.89 2.63 -8.02
N ARG A 424 -31.79 3.62 -7.99
CA ARG A 424 -32.54 4.06 -9.17
C ARG A 424 -31.80 5.13 -9.99
N GLU A 425 -30.98 5.93 -9.35
CA GLU A 425 -30.28 7.05 -9.97
C GLU A 425 -28.84 6.73 -10.37
N THR A 426 -28.28 5.62 -9.88
CA THR A 426 -26.88 5.25 -10.13
C THR A 426 -26.72 3.78 -10.56
N GLU A 427 -25.57 3.50 -11.16
CA GLU A 427 -25.01 2.16 -11.33
C GLU A 427 -23.71 2.08 -10.53
N VAL A 428 -23.60 1.12 -9.62
CA VAL A 428 -22.41 0.95 -8.79
C VAL A 428 -21.67 -0.31 -9.20
N PHE A 429 -20.38 -0.18 -9.49
CA PHE A 429 -19.49 -1.28 -9.85
C PHE A 429 -18.53 -1.53 -8.69
N ILE A 430 -18.58 -2.71 -8.09
CA ILE A 430 -17.74 -3.10 -6.94
C ILE A 430 -16.75 -4.16 -7.38
N VAL A 431 -15.45 -3.87 -7.27
CA VAL A 431 -14.36 -4.83 -7.45
C VAL A 431 -13.67 -5.04 -6.10
N PRO A 432 -14.03 -6.06 -5.32
CA PRO A 432 -13.57 -6.18 -3.94
C PRO A 432 -12.08 -6.58 -3.83
N THR A 433 -11.49 -7.14 -4.86
CA THR A 433 -10.05 -7.43 -4.93
C THR A 433 -9.57 -7.33 -6.37
N VAL A 434 -8.72 -6.36 -6.64
CA VAL A 434 -8.08 -6.17 -7.95
C VAL A 434 -6.91 -7.13 -8.12
N ASN A 435 -6.16 -7.38 -7.04
CA ASN A 435 -4.94 -8.17 -6.99
C ASN A 435 -5.12 -9.46 -6.15
N PRO A 436 -5.89 -10.45 -6.63
CA PRO A 436 -6.15 -11.66 -5.86
C PRO A 436 -4.92 -12.54 -5.64
N ASP A 437 -3.93 -12.51 -6.52
CA ASP A 437 -2.70 -13.30 -6.39
C ASP A 437 -1.85 -12.78 -5.23
N GLY A 438 -1.56 -11.48 -5.23
CA GLY A 438 -0.86 -10.82 -4.13
C GLY A 438 -1.62 -10.95 -2.81
N ALA A 439 -2.96 -10.79 -2.84
CA ALA A 439 -3.80 -10.93 -1.66
C ALA A 439 -3.71 -12.32 -1.05
N ASN A 440 -3.82 -13.40 -1.84
CA ASN A 440 -3.63 -14.76 -1.36
C ASN A 440 -2.22 -14.93 -0.76
N TYR A 441 -1.19 -14.42 -1.43
CA TYR A 441 0.17 -14.49 -0.92
C TYR A 441 0.33 -13.71 0.40
N SER A 442 -0.28 -12.54 0.52
CA SER A 442 -0.30 -11.74 1.75
C SER A 442 -1.00 -12.49 2.91
N PHE A 443 -2.11 -13.16 2.66
CA PHE A 443 -2.85 -13.89 3.68
C PHE A 443 -2.11 -15.12 4.23
N TYR A 444 -1.38 -15.84 3.38
CA TYR A 444 -0.88 -17.17 3.72
C TYR A 444 0.64 -17.27 3.80
N ASP A 445 1.36 -16.47 3.02
CA ASP A 445 2.80 -16.63 2.83
C ASP A 445 3.63 -15.49 3.44
N TYR A 446 3.32 -14.23 3.05
CA TYR A 446 4.06 -13.04 3.50
C TYR A 446 3.13 -11.84 3.66
N ASN A 447 2.72 -11.55 4.89
CA ASN A 447 1.69 -10.54 5.22
C ASN A 447 2.05 -9.09 4.81
N PHE A 448 3.32 -8.77 4.54
CA PHE A 448 3.74 -7.47 4.04
C PHE A 448 3.75 -7.36 2.50
N GLN A 449 3.32 -8.38 1.76
CA GLN A 449 3.21 -8.30 0.30
C GLN A 449 2.32 -7.14 -0.12
N ARG A 450 2.91 -6.15 -0.80
CA ARG A 450 2.21 -4.99 -1.37
C ARG A 450 1.77 -5.25 -2.81
N LYS A 451 2.72 -5.74 -3.61
CA LYS A 451 2.66 -5.85 -5.06
C LYS A 451 1.84 -7.06 -5.52
N ASN A 452 1.61 -7.19 -6.83
CA ASN A 452 1.16 -8.46 -7.39
C ASN A 452 2.28 -9.51 -7.33
N MET A 453 2.14 -10.65 -8.03
CA MET A 453 3.08 -11.75 -7.92
C MET A 453 3.91 -11.99 -9.19
N THR A 454 3.84 -11.08 -10.18
CA THR A 454 4.56 -11.22 -11.44
C THR A 454 6.05 -10.92 -11.26
N ASN A 455 6.91 -11.90 -11.51
CA ASN A 455 8.34 -11.69 -11.43
C ASN A 455 8.91 -11.16 -12.75
N HIS A 456 9.23 -9.88 -12.80
CA HIS A 456 9.93 -9.21 -13.91
C HIS A 456 11.43 -9.03 -13.66
N CYS A 457 11.96 -9.54 -12.55
CA CYS A 457 13.41 -9.47 -12.32
C CYS A 457 14.16 -10.35 -13.33
N PRO A 458 15.27 -9.86 -13.91
CA PRO A 458 16.14 -10.68 -14.74
C PRO A 458 16.62 -11.92 -13.98
N ALA A 459 16.95 -12.99 -14.70
CA ALA A 459 17.36 -14.27 -14.09
C ALA A 459 18.50 -14.11 -13.06
N GLN A 460 19.44 -13.19 -13.31
CA GLN A 460 20.54 -12.86 -12.40
C GLN A 460 20.10 -12.17 -11.10
N GLN A 461 18.88 -11.67 -11.07
CA GLN A 461 18.26 -11.00 -9.92
C GLN A 461 17.09 -11.79 -9.32
N SER A 462 16.73 -12.93 -9.93
CA SER A 462 15.66 -13.82 -9.47
C SER A 462 16.15 -14.78 -8.37
N ASP A 463 16.67 -14.20 -7.29
CA ASP A 463 17.15 -14.94 -6.12
C ASP A 463 15.97 -15.46 -5.28
N PRO A 464 15.86 -16.78 -5.03
CA PRO A 464 14.80 -17.33 -4.18
C PRO A 464 14.68 -16.70 -2.80
N ALA A 465 15.79 -16.26 -2.21
CA ALA A 465 15.81 -15.60 -0.91
C ALA A 465 15.17 -14.20 -0.93
N GLN A 466 14.91 -13.64 -2.12
CA GLN A 466 14.33 -12.31 -2.31
C GLN A 466 12.95 -12.35 -2.97
N ARG A 467 12.32 -13.52 -3.00
CA ARG A 467 11.01 -13.71 -3.66
C ARG A 467 9.89 -12.86 -3.10
N ASP A 468 9.97 -12.43 -1.83
CA ASP A 468 8.98 -11.56 -1.21
C ASP A 468 9.12 -10.10 -1.68
N THR A 469 10.17 -9.77 -2.44
CA THR A 469 10.33 -8.47 -3.10
C THR A 469 9.83 -8.47 -4.55
N TRP A 470 9.42 -9.61 -5.11
CA TRP A 470 8.92 -9.68 -6.49
C TRP A 470 7.53 -9.10 -6.62
N GLY A 471 7.18 -8.75 -7.86
CA GLY A 471 5.88 -8.20 -8.23
C GLY A 471 5.96 -6.77 -8.74
N VAL A 472 4.83 -6.27 -9.21
CA VAL A 472 4.61 -4.89 -9.67
C VAL A 472 3.66 -4.20 -8.71
N ASP A 473 3.95 -2.97 -8.34
CA ASP A 473 3.03 -2.08 -7.63
C ASP A 473 1.93 -1.65 -8.62
N ILE A 474 0.74 -2.18 -8.45
CA ILE A 474 -0.36 -1.94 -9.38
C ILE A 474 -0.71 -0.46 -9.45
N ASN A 475 -0.69 0.24 -8.30
CA ASN A 475 -0.94 1.68 -8.25
C ASN A 475 0.29 2.53 -8.64
N ARG A 476 1.20 1.96 -9.46
CA ARG A 476 2.30 2.61 -10.19
C ARG A 476 2.36 2.15 -11.65
N ASN A 477 1.42 1.31 -12.08
CA ASN A 477 1.43 0.66 -13.39
C ASN A 477 0.45 1.30 -14.41
N TYR A 478 -0.20 2.41 -14.03
CA TYR A 478 -1.09 3.17 -14.91
C TYR A 478 -0.34 4.16 -15.78
N ALA A 479 -0.97 4.65 -16.87
CA ALA A 479 -0.29 5.44 -17.90
C ALA A 479 -0.17 6.93 -17.53
N ALA A 480 -1.25 7.57 -17.07
CA ALA A 480 -1.20 9.01 -16.82
C ALA A 480 -0.21 9.38 -15.71
N GLY A 481 0.76 10.22 -16.04
CA GLY A 481 1.78 10.65 -15.08
C GLY A 481 2.71 9.53 -14.63
N SER A 482 3.03 8.59 -15.53
CA SER A 482 3.81 7.40 -15.22
C SER A 482 5.31 7.69 -15.06
N LEU A 483 6.02 6.72 -14.49
CA LEU A 483 7.48 6.70 -14.46
C LEU A 483 8.08 6.73 -15.87
N HIS A 484 7.44 6.08 -16.83
CA HIS A 484 7.90 5.97 -18.21
C HIS A 484 7.81 7.31 -18.97
N ASP A 485 6.93 8.20 -18.52
CA ASP A 485 6.82 9.60 -18.99
C ASP A 485 7.71 10.57 -18.20
N GLY A 486 8.55 10.05 -17.31
CA GLY A 486 9.50 10.83 -16.50
C GLY A 486 8.88 11.48 -15.27
N TYR A 487 7.72 11.01 -14.80
CA TYR A 487 7.17 11.42 -13.53
C TYR A 487 7.83 10.68 -12.36
N PHE A 488 7.80 11.32 -11.20
CA PHE A 488 8.51 10.89 -10.01
C PHE A 488 7.58 10.12 -9.05
N GLY A 489 8.15 9.22 -8.24
CA GLY A 489 7.39 8.52 -7.20
C GLY A 489 7.04 7.05 -7.52
N ALA A 490 7.73 6.49 -8.51
CA ALA A 490 7.78 5.05 -8.79
C ALA A 490 9.22 4.62 -9.05
N SER A 491 9.47 3.33 -9.11
CA SER A 491 10.80 2.75 -9.31
C SER A 491 10.86 1.86 -10.55
N SER A 492 11.99 1.89 -11.25
CA SER A 492 12.33 0.92 -12.30
C SER A 492 13.03 -0.34 -11.76
N ASN A 493 13.37 -0.38 -10.48
CA ASN A 493 13.99 -1.55 -9.85
C ASN A 493 12.92 -2.60 -9.53
N CYS A 494 13.03 -3.78 -10.15
CA CYS A 494 12.05 -4.86 -10.00
C CYS A 494 11.86 -5.39 -8.56
N ARG A 495 12.78 -5.07 -7.65
CA ARG A 495 12.69 -5.45 -6.22
C ARG A 495 12.08 -4.36 -5.35
N SER A 496 12.00 -3.13 -5.86
CA SER A 496 11.42 -2.02 -5.10
C SER A 496 9.96 -2.29 -4.75
N GLY A 497 9.54 -1.84 -3.58
CA GLY A 497 8.13 -1.84 -3.15
C GLY A 497 7.22 -1.03 -4.08
N THR A 498 7.79 -0.06 -4.83
CA THR A 498 7.08 0.83 -5.77
C THR A 498 7.45 0.56 -7.23
N PHE A 499 7.85 -0.66 -7.59
CA PHE A 499 8.21 -1.02 -8.96
C PHE A 499 7.03 -0.84 -9.92
N ALA A 500 7.20 0.02 -10.93
CA ALA A 500 6.15 0.39 -11.88
C ALA A 500 5.82 -0.69 -12.94
N GLY A 501 6.59 -1.78 -12.98
CA GLY A 501 6.53 -2.73 -14.09
C GLY A 501 7.47 -2.34 -15.25
N PRO A 502 7.63 -3.24 -16.24
CA PRO A 502 8.49 -2.98 -17.41
C PRO A 502 7.89 -1.97 -18.41
N ALA A 503 6.59 -1.71 -18.31
CA ALA A 503 5.85 -0.76 -19.13
C ALA A 503 4.53 -0.41 -18.43
N GLU A 504 3.91 0.66 -18.88
CA GLU A 504 2.53 1.01 -18.52
C GLU A 504 1.59 -0.15 -18.85
N HIS A 505 0.63 -0.41 -17.95
CA HIS A 505 -0.31 -1.52 -18.12
C HIS A 505 0.33 -2.89 -18.42
N SER A 506 1.57 -3.09 -17.99
CA SER A 506 2.18 -4.41 -18.08
C SER A 506 1.38 -5.48 -17.35
N GLU A 507 0.64 -5.09 -16.31
CA GLU A 507 -0.08 -6.00 -15.44
C GLU A 507 -1.57 -6.15 -15.84
N PRO A 508 -2.12 -7.36 -15.78
CA PRO A 508 -3.53 -7.60 -16.08
C PRO A 508 -4.48 -6.89 -15.11
N GLU A 509 -4.05 -6.65 -13.88
CA GLU A 509 -4.82 -5.99 -12.83
C GLU A 509 -5.14 -4.54 -13.21
N SER A 510 -4.15 -3.74 -13.58
CA SER A 510 -4.34 -2.35 -14.05
C SER A 510 -5.18 -2.30 -15.32
N ARG A 511 -4.93 -3.22 -16.29
CA ARG A 511 -5.74 -3.32 -17.51
C ARG A 511 -7.22 -3.60 -17.22
N ASN A 512 -7.52 -4.37 -16.17
CA ASN A 512 -8.89 -4.69 -15.79
C ASN A 512 -9.65 -3.47 -15.25
N VAL A 513 -9.00 -2.64 -14.45
CA VAL A 513 -9.60 -1.39 -13.95
C VAL A 513 -9.91 -0.44 -15.12
N ILE A 514 -8.94 -0.25 -16.00
CA ILE A 514 -9.11 0.63 -17.18
C ILE A 514 -10.13 0.07 -18.16
N TRP A 515 -10.21 -1.24 -18.33
CA TRP A 515 -11.25 -1.86 -19.15
C TRP A 515 -12.66 -1.52 -18.67
N LEU A 516 -12.89 -1.43 -17.35
CA LEU A 516 -14.18 -1.00 -16.81
C LEU A 516 -14.52 0.45 -17.23
N ALA A 517 -13.57 1.38 -17.12
CA ALA A 517 -13.75 2.76 -17.55
C ALA A 517 -14.01 2.86 -19.08
N GLN A 518 -13.30 2.05 -19.86
CA GLN A 518 -13.48 1.98 -21.31
C GLN A 518 -14.81 1.37 -21.72
N ARG A 519 -15.24 0.32 -21.03
CA ARG A 519 -16.45 -0.45 -21.38
C ARG A 519 -17.74 0.24 -20.93
N PHE A 520 -17.70 0.93 -19.80
CA PHE A 520 -18.86 1.57 -19.18
C PHE A 520 -18.68 3.08 -19.10
N ARG A 521 -18.99 3.76 -20.23
CA ARG A 521 -18.78 5.22 -20.38
C ARG A 521 -19.64 6.09 -19.46
N ASN A 522 -20.63 5.51 -18.83
CA ASN A 522 -21.45 6.14 -17.79
C ASN A 522 -20.76 6.19 -16.43
N ILE A 523 -19.63 5.53 -16.22
CA ILE A 523 -18.80 5.71 -15.02
C ILE A 523 -18.26 7.15 -15.05
N LYS A 524 -18.61 7.93 -14.04
CA LYS A 524 -18.20 9.33 -13.86
C LYS A 524 -17.49 9.54 -12.53
N PHE A 525 -17.56 8.58 -11.63
CA PHE A 525 -16.98 8.59 -10.30
C PHE A 525 -16.21 7.31 -10.06
N ALA A 526 -15.06 7.42 -9.41
CA ALA A 526 -14.28 6.27 -9.00
C ALA A 526 -13.71 6.48 -7.59
N LEU A 527 -13.62 5.38 -6.84
CA LEU A 527 -13.00 5.34 -5.54
C LEU A 527 -12.05 4.14 -5.48
N ASN A 528 -10.77 4.40 -5.36
CA ASN A 528 -9.76 3.41 -5.04
C ASN A 528 -9.62 3.34 -3.52
N VAL A 529 -9.83 2.17 -2.94
CA VAL A 529 -9.79 1.98 -1.49
C VAL A 529 -8.47 1.36 -1.09
N HIS A 530 -7.63 2.16 -0.46
CA HIS A 530 -6.33 1.81 0.11
C HIS A 530 -6.35 1.84 1.63
N SER A 531 -5.32 1.36 2.27
CA SER A 531 -4.98 1.58 3.67
C SER A 531 -3.45 1.63 3.83
N TYR A 532 -2.92 2.24 4.89
CA TYR A 532 -3.58 2.94 5.98
C TYR A 532 -3.01 4.35 6.12
N GLY A 533 -3.71 5.21 6.83
CA GLY A 533 -3.16 6.55 7.17
C GLY A 533 -4.20 7.66 7.28
N GLY A 534 -5.46 7.40 6.89
CA GLY A 534 -6.53 8.39 6.99
C GLY A 534 -6.34 9.55 6.02
N TYR A 535 -6.10 9.26 4.73
CA TYR A 535 -6.05 10.26 3.67
C TYR A 535 -7.30 10.17 2.79
N PHE A 536 -7.69 11.31 2.24
CA PHE A 536 -8.69 11.40 1.20
C PHE A 536 -8.20 12.31 0.07
N MET A 537 -7.83 11.70 -1.04
CA MET A 537 -7.02 12.35 -2.06
C MET A 537 -7.66 12.30 -3.43
N TRP A 538 -7.20 13.22 -4.33
CA TRP A 538 -7.60 13.30 -5.74
C TRP A 538 -6.44 13.80 -6.61
N PRO A 539 -6.56 13.76 -7.98
CA PRO A 539 -5.55 14.28 -8.89
C PRO A 539 -5.24 15.78 -8.70
N PRO A 540 -3.99 16.23 -8.99
CA PRO A 540 -2.89 15.45 -9.53
C PRO A 540 -2.17 14.62 -8.48
N GLY A 541 -1.77 13.40 -8.89
CA GLY A 541 -1.06 12.44 -8.04
C GLY A 541 0.45 12.41 -8.29
N SER A 542 0.93 13.00 -9.37
CA SER A 542 2.33 12.94 -9.73
C SER A 542 2.92 14.26 -10.23
N TYR A 543 4.25 14.42 -10.10
CA TYR A 543 5.01 15.54 -10.62
C TYR A 543 6.38 15.08 -11.14
N LYS A 544 6.96 15.87 -12.06
CA LYS A 544 8.37 15.75 -12.45
C LYS A 544 9.24 16.43 -11.41
N GLN A 545 10.37 15.82 -11.09
CA GLN A 545 11.26 16.31 -10.02
C GLN A 545 11.77 17.71 -10.29
N GLU A 546 12.23 17.98 -11.49
CA GLU A 546 12.72 19.30 -11.88
C GLU A 546 11.59 20.34 -11.83
N GLY A 547 11.74 21.33 -10.97
CA GLY A 547 10.77 22.41 -10.76
C GLY A 547 9.41 21.94 -10.19
N ARG A 548 9.31 20.73 -9.73
CA ARG A 548 8.08 20.13 -9.19
C ARG A 548 6.85 20.33 -10.12
N VAL A 549 7.03 20.02 -11.40
CA VAL A 549 5.98 20.21 -12.41
C VAL A 549 4.95 19.09 -12.28
N THR A 550 3.79 19.40 -11.70
CA THR A 550 2.68 18.43 -11.55
C THR A 550 2.01 18.16 -12.92
N LEU A 551 1.25 17.08 -13.00
CA LEU A 551 0.17 16.97 -13.99
C LEU A 551 -0.75 18.21 -13.91
N PRO A 552 -1.46 18.57 -15.00
CA PRO A 552 -2.33 19.74 -15.00
C PRO A 552 -3.33 19.71 -13.84
N ARG A 553 -3.39 20.77 -13.04
CA ARG A 553 -4.40 20.84 -11.99
C ARG A 553 -5.81 20.89 -12.56
N PRO A 554 -6.80 20.28 -11.89
CA PRO A 554 -8.20 20.53 -12.18
C PRO A 554 -8.47 22.04 -12.18
N THR A 555 -9.46 22.51 -12.94
CA THR A 555 -9.88 23.91 -12.88
C THR A 555 -10.37 24.25 -11.47
N ALA A 556 -10.38 25.52 -11.10
CA ALA A 556 -10.86 25.95 -9.78
C ALA A 556 -12.30 25.46 -9.46
N GLU A 557 -13.17 25.37 -10.48
CA GLU A 557 -14.52 24.83 -10.32
C GLU A 557 -14.50 23.32 -10.04
N GLN A 558 -13.66 22.57 -10.78
CA GLN A 558 -13.50 21.12 -10.61
C GLN A 558 -12.85 20.81 -9.25
N GLU A 559 -11.80 21.54 -8.86
CA GLU A 559 -11.15 21.36 -7.56
C GLU A 559 -12.11 21.68 -6.42
N ALA A 560 -12.90 22.75 -6.54
CA ALA A 560 -13.96 23.05 -5.59
C ALA A 560 -15.05 21.95 -5.54
N TYR A 561 -15.30 21.27 -6.66
CA TYR A 561 -16.22 20.13 -6.68
C TYR A 561 -15.61 18.91 -5.98
N PHE A 562 -14.34 18.57 -6.25
CA PHE A 562 -13.61 17.53 -5.51
C PHE A 562 -13.68 17.76 -4.00
N LEU A 563 -13.32 18.97 -3.54
CA LEU A 563 -13.30 19.31 -2.13
C LEU A 563 -14.70 19.27 -1.48
N ARG A 564 -15.74 19.80 -2.16
CA ARG A 564 -17.11 19.73 -1.61
C ARG A 564 -17.60 18.30 -1.47
N SER A 565 -17.34 17.47 -2.48
CA SER A 565 -17.67 16.04 -2.46
C SER A 565 -16.92 15.32 -1.34
N ALA A 566 -15.62 15.58 -1.22
CA ALA A 566 -14.79 15.02 -0.16
C ALA A 566 -15.35 15.36 1.23
N ARG A 567 -15.67 16.61 1.49
CA ARG A 567 -16.24 17.05 2.77
C ARG A 567 -17.59 16.37 3.09
N THR A 568 -18.42 16.12 2.09
CA THR A 568 -19.70 15.40 2.26
C THR A 568 -19.45 13.92 2.58
N ILE A 569 -18.50 13.30 1.92
CA ILE A 569 -18.11 11.90 2.15
C ILE A 569 -17.50 11.73 3.55
N GLU A 570 -16.63 12.64 3.95
CA GLU A 570 -16.01 12.65 5.28
C GLU A 570 -17.00 12.92 6.42
N GLU A 571 -18.08 13.66 6.18
CA GLU A 571 -19.18 13.78 7.16
C GLU A 571 -19.86 12.44 7.41
N ALA A 572 -20.01 11.61 6.37
CA ALA A 572 -20.59 10.29 6.53
C ALA A 572 -19.66 9.34 7.29
N ILE A 573 -18.35 9.41 7.03
CA ILE A 573 -17.32 8.66 7.78
C ILE A 573 -17.38 9.08 9.26
N ALA A 574 -17.30 10.37 9.54
CA ALA A 574 -17.27 10.90 10.90
C ALA A 574 -18.58 10.62 11.68
N ALA A 575 -19.70 10.43 11.00
CA ALA A 575 -20.98 10.14 11.64
C ALA A 575 -21.04 8.75 12.30
N GLU A 576 -20.18 7.79 11.92
CA GLU A 576 -20.21 6.43 12.46
C GLU A 576 -19.66 6.36 13.88
N ARG A 577 -18.43 6.79 14.10
CA ARG A 577 -17.79 6.75 15.45
C ARG A 577 -17.06 8.05 15.84
N GLY A 578 -17.16 9.10 15.02
CA GLY A 578 -16.54 10.40 15.29
C GLY A 578 -15.06 10.50 14.91
N THR A 579 -14.50 9.53 14.23
CA THR A 579 -13.18 9.63 13.62
C THR A 579 -13.23 10.60 12.43
N VAL A 580 -12.17 11.38 12.23
CA VAL A 580 -12.14 12.42 11.20
C VAL A 580 -10.86 12.28 10.39
N THR A 581 -10.98 12.18 9.07
CA THR A 581 -9.84 12.41 8.17
C THR A 581 -9.36 13.84 8.34
N TRP A 582 -8.06 14.03 8.55
CA TRP A 582 -7.54 15.34 8.88
C TRP A 582 -7.58 16.29 7.69
N PRO A 583 -7.85 17.58 7.92
CA PRO A 583 -7.89 18.57 6.84
C PRO A 583 -6.60 18.64 6.01
N GLN A 584 -5.44 18.45 6.64
CA GLN A 584 -4.12 18.42 5.98
C GLN A 584 -3.81 17.10 5.25
N LYS A 585 -4.67 16.10 5.38
CA LYS A 585 -4.61 14.81 4.67
C LYS A 585 -5.69 14.70 3.58
N THR A 586 -6.41 15.79 3.34
CA THR A 586 -7.49 15.86 2.34
C THR A 586 -7.12 16.88 1.27
N GLY A 587 -6.89 16.43 0.05
CA GLY A 587 -6.44 17.30 -1.04
C GLY A 587 -5.86 16.54 -2.21
N PRO A 588 -5.31 17.26 -3.21
CA PRO A 588 -4.52 16.63 -4.26
C PRO A 588 -3.37 15.80 -3.68
N VAL A 589 -3.15 14.59 -4.23
CA VAL A 589 -2.10 13.67 -3.74
C VAL A 589 -0.75 14.38 -3.62
N THR A 590 -0.39 15.16 -4.62
CA THR A 590 0.89 15.89 -4.64
C THR A 590 1.03 16.94 -3.52
N ASP A 591 -0.08 17.43 -2.97
CA ASP A 591 -0.07 18.47 -1.93
C ASP A 591 -0.08 17.88 -0.52
N VAL A 592 -0.79 16.77 -0.33
CA VAL A 592 -1.00 16.17 0.99
C VAL A 592 -0.10 14.97 1.27
N LEU A 593 0.48 14.35 0.20
CA LEU A 593 1.33 13.18 0.31
C LEU A 593 2.70 13.45 -0.37
N TYR A 594 3.13 12.60 -1.26
CA TYR A 594 4.30 12.70 -2.14
C TYR A 594 3.88 12.36 -3.58
N SER A 595 4.76 12.47 -4.54
CA SER A 595 4.46 12.06 -5.91
C SER A 595 4.29 10.54 -6.01
N ALA A 596 3.25 10.09 -6.69
CA ALA A 596 2.89 8.70 -6.91
C ALA A 596 2.69 8.43 -8.41
N ALA A 597 3.80 8.38 -9.17
CA ALA A 597 3.76 8.22 -10.62
C ALA A 597 2.99 6.97 -11.05
N GLY A 598 2.09 7.11 -12.03
CA GLY A 598 1.32 6.01 -12.59
C GLY A 598 0.25 5.45 -11.65
N ASN A 599 -0.40 6.31 -10.85
CA ASN A 599 -1.55 5.93 -10.02
C ASN A 599 -2.86 5.90 -10.83
N SER A 600 -3.82 5.13 -10.35
CA SER A 600 -5.08 4.89 -11.04
C SER A 600 -6.00 6.11 -11.10
N ALA A 601 -6.03 6.93 -10.04
CA ALA A 601 -6.88 8.11 -9.99
C ALA A 601 -6.49 9.15 -11.05
N ASP A 602 -5.18 9.34 -11.29
CA ASP A 602 -4.69 10.21 -12.35
C ASP A 602 -5.18 9.74 -13.73
N GLU A 603 -5.02 8.46 -14.09
CA GLU A 603 -5.47 7.97 -15.40
C GLU A 603 -6.98 8.06 -15.56
N LEU A 604 -7.74 7.67 -14.53
CA LEU A 604 -9.20 7.77 -14.58
C LEU A 604 -9.67 9.22 -14.80
N TRP A 605 -8.97 10.18 -14.21
CA TRP A 605 -9.29 11.60 -14.38
C TRP A 605 -8.82 12.15 -15.74
N TYR A 606 -7.54 12.02 -16.08
CA TYR A 606 -6.97 12.69 -17.26
C TYR A 606 -7.41 12.06 -18.57
N ASP A 607 -7.53 10.73 -18.63
CA ASP A 607 -7.82 10.03 -19.88
C ASP A 607 -9.32 9.74 -20.06
N TYR A 608 -10.07 9.65 -18.95
CA TYR A 608 -11.49 9.26 -19.01
C TYR A 608 -12.45 10.32 -18.46
N GLY A 609 -11.97 11.38 -17.83
CA GLY A 609 -12.80 12.42 -17.22
C GLY A 609 -13.64 11.92 -16.04
N ILE A 610 -13.15 10.88 -15.36
CA ILE A 610 -13.81 10.27 -14.20
C ILE A 610 -13.27 10.96 -12.94
N PHE A 611 -14.15 11.49 -12.10
CA PHE A 611 -13.78 12.02 -10.80
C PHE A 611 -13.26 10.87 -9.92
N GLY A 612 -11.93 10.74 -9.82
CA GLY A 612 -11.24 9.69 -9.08
C GLY A 612 -10.80 10.19 -7.70
N TRP A 613 -11.05 9.39 -6.67
CA TRP A 613 -10.51 9.59 -5.33
C TRP A 613 -9.80 8.34 -4.84
N ASP A 614 -8.85 8.57 -3.94
CA ASP A 614 -8.19 7.52 -3.16
C ASP A 614 -8.57 7.70 -1.69
N PHE A 615 -9.12 6.66 -1.06
CA PHE A 615 -9.15 6.52 0.39
C PHE A 615 -7.88 5.84 0.87
N GLU A 616 -7.28 6.36 1.93
CA GLU A 616 -6.41 5.59 2.81
C GLU A 616 -7.19 5.34 4.10
N VAL A 617 -7.83 4.19 4.18
CA VAL A 617 -8.63 3.77 5.33
C VAL A 617 -7.77 3.70 6.59
N GLY A 618 -8.35 3.81 7.77
CA GLY A 618 -7.61 3.71 9.03
C GLY A 618 -7.05 5.04 9.49
N ASN A 619 -7.93 5.94 9.93
CA ASN A 619 -7.53 7.20 10.56
C ASN A 619 -6.67 6.95 11.80
N ASP A 620 -5.70 7.82 12.04
CA ASP A 620 -4.96 7.83 13.30
C ASP A 620 -5.91 8.00 14.49
N ILE A 621 -5.70 7.23 15.53
CA ILE A 621 -6.46 7.29 16.78
C ILE A 621 -5.66 8.07 17.82
N TYR A 622 -6.27 9.13 18.38
CA TYR A 622 -5.64 9.87 19.46
C TYR A 622 -5.76 9.10 20.77
N ASN A 623 -4.62 8.73 21.35
CA ASN A 623 -4.53 8.12 22.67
C ASN A 623 -4.40 9.24 23.72
N PRO A 624 -5.43 9.49 24.56
CA PRO A 624 -5.39 10.56 25.55
C PRO A 624 -4.43 10.27 26.72
N GLU A 625 -4.06 9.02 26.97
CA GLU A 625 -3.16 8.64 28.04
C GLU A 625 -1.71 8.97 27.66
N THR A 626 -1.33 8.68 26.42
CA THR A 626 0.03 8.96 25.92
C THR A 626 0.15 10.35 25.30
N GLY A 627 -0.97 11.02 24.99
CA GLY A 627 -1.02 12.28 24.27
C GLY A 627 -0.57 12.18 22.80
N ARG A 628 -0.58 10.98 22.22
CA ARG A 628 -0.07 10.69 20.88
C ARG A 628 -1.16 10.19 19.95
N TRP A 629 -0.92 10.37 18.66
CA TRP A 629 -1.68 9.74 17.60
C TRP A 629 -1.04 8.39 17.28
N GLU A 630 -1.85 7.35 17.26
CA GLU A 630 -1.44 5.98 17.01
C GLU A 630 -2.01 5.50 15.69
N GLY A 631 -1.16 4.94 14.82
CA GLY A 631 -1.57 4.37 13.55
C GLY A 631 -2.09 2.95 13.71
N VAL A 632 -3.04 2.61 12.88
CA VAL A 632 -3.74 1.31 12.94
C VAL A 632 -3.02 0.18 12.20
N GLY A 633 -2.16 0.50 11.22
CA GLY A 633 -1.46 -0.49 10.40
C GLY A 633 -2.31 -1.08 9.27
N PHE A 634 -1.71 -1.99 8.48
CA PHE A 634 -2.39 -2.61 7.32
C PHE A 634 -3.40 -3.69 7.72
N GLN A 635 -3.13 -4.36 8.85
CA GLN A 635 -3.91 -5.48 9.36
C GLN A 635 -4.13 -5.27 10.87
N PRO A 636 -4.92 -4.25 11.26
CA PRO A 636 -5.23 -4.05 12.67
C PRO A 636 -5.98 -5.25 13.26
N ALA A 637 -6.10 -5.31 14.58
CA ALA A 637 -7.01 -6.28 15.18
C ALA A 637 -8.41 -6.16 14.55
N PHE A 638 -9.10 -7.29 14.36
CA PHE A 638 -10.34 -7.30 13.57
C PHE A 638 -11.41 -6.33 14.11
N GLU A 639 -11.45 -6.10 15.40
CA GLU A 639 -12.36 -5.11 16.01
C GLU A 639 -12.14 -3.69 15.43
N GLU A 640 -10.89 -3.27 15.27
CA GLU A 640 -10.58 -1.98 14.63
C GLU A 640 -10.83 -2.04 13.12
N ALA A 641 -10.41 -3.10 12.44
CA ALA A 641 -10.69 -3.29 11.01
C ALA A 641 -12.18 -3.24 10.69
N HIS A 642 -12.99 -3.84 11.56
CA HIS A 642 -14.45 -3.81 11.46
C HIS A 642 -14.99 -2.38 11.59
N ALA A 643 -14.53 -1.65 12.61
CA ALA A 643 -14.95 -0.26 12.80
C ALA A 643 -14.56 0.63 11.61
N GLU A 644 -13.37 0.48 11.07
CA GLU A 644 -12.91 1.14 9.84
C GLU A 644 -13.79 0.77 8.64
N ALA A 645 -14.10 -0.52 8.46
CA ALA A 645 -14.97 -0.97 7.38
C ALA A 645 -16.37 -0.34 7.48
N MET A 646 -16.92 -0.21 8.69
CA MET A 646 -18.23 0.42 8.91
C MET A 646 -18.23 1.90 8.53
N GLU A 647 -17.24 2.68 8.99
CA GLU A 647 -17.18 4.11 8.72
C GLU A 647 -16.85 4.44 7.26
N PHE A 648 -15.89 3.73 6.65
CA PHE A 648 -15.54 3.99 5.25
C PHE A 648 -16.56 3.43 4.25
N ALA A 649 -17.33 2.38 4.59
CA ALA A 649 -18.48 1.98 3.81
C ALA A 649 -19.59 3.06 3.80
N SER A 650 -19.78 3.79 4.90
CA SER A 650 -20.66 4.95 4.92
C SER A 650 -20.15 6.08 4.02
N GLY A 651 -18.83 6.28 3.96
CA GLY A 651 -18.19 7.19 3.00
C GLY A 651 -18.46 6.80 1.55
N LEU A 652 -18.27 5.52 1.20
CA LEU A 652 -18.56 5.01 -0.15
C LEU A 652 -20.03 5.18 -0.52
N ILE A 653 -20.97 4.89 0.36
CA ILE A 653 -22.40 5.10 0.11
C ILE A 653 -22.70 6.61 -0.08
N SER A 654 -22.02 7.49 0.67
CA SER A 654 -22.13 8.94 0.48
C SER A 654 -21.62 9.37 -0.90
N LEU A 655 -20.52 8.77 -1.42
CA LEU A 655 -20.06 9.00 -2.80
C LEU A 655 -21.13 8.58 -3.82
N VAL A 656 -21.83 7.47 -3.62
CA VAL A 656 -22.96 7.05 -4.47
C VAL A 656 -24.07 8.11 -4.41
N GLY A 657 -24.28 8.76 -3.26
CA GLY A 657 -25.18 9.90 -3.10
C GLY A 657 -24.75 11.12 -3.93
N VAL A 658 -23.48 11.49 -3.85
CA VAL A 658 -22.89 12.57 -4.67
C VAL A 658 -23.09 12.29 -6.17
N ALA A 659 -22.89 11.05 -6.59
CA ALA A 659 -23.08 10.62 -7.97
C ALA A 659 -24.56 10.64 -8.40
N ALA A 660 -25.50 10.30 -7.51
CA ALA A 660 -26.93 10.36 -7.77
C ALA A 660 -27.42 11.79 -8.02
N ASP A 661 -26.78 12.77 -7.38
CA ASP A 661 -27.11 14.20 -7.52
C ASP A 661 -26.32 14.90 -8.63
N TYR A 662 -25.36 14.20 -9.24
CA TYR A 662 -24.56 14.75 -10.33
C TYR A 662 -25.40 14.97 -11.59
N ARG A 663 -25.23 16.14 -12.18
CA ARG A 663 -25.81 16.47 -13.50
C ARG A 663 -24.67 16.95 -14.39
N GLU A 664 -24.43 16.23 -15.47
CA GLU A 664 -23.48 16.67 -16.50
C GLU A 664 -23.98 18.00 -17.07
N ARG A 665 -23.16 19.07 -16.96
CA ARG A 665 -23.47 20.41 -17.48
C ARG A 665 -23.08 20.55 -18.94
#